data_a708f141dd8ef1518ce56a6fb195f0df
#
_entry.id   a708f141dd8ef1518ce56a6fb195f0df
#
_cell.length_a   1.000
_cell.length_b   1.000
_cell.length_c   1.000
_cell.angle_alpha   90.00
_cell.angle_beta   90.00
_cell.angle_gamma   90.00
#
_symmetry.space_group_name_H-M   'P 1'
#
loop_
_entity.id
_entity.type
_entity.pdbx_description
1 polymer ?
#
loop_
_entity_poly.entity_id
_entity_poly.type
_entity_poly.pdbx_seq_one_letter_code
_entity_poly.pdbx_strand_id
1 'polypeptide(L)'
;METIQKTRLGKRQAAQRSFGSKCGIFLALLLFLGCVCIRFYPYVEEYFLKEEKVTLTITNLGVDGESKASEIWMTMKKGNAVLTPSEVLSQNLIEDSGWFEKDGYVVSTRQGQQLKLQFRVPTDVSVTFQRHPYTGLVSVSWNGNETILHNYAEKGSIITENADWPVERQLDRKPLVCAAVCLLVLLALGTRLLVSFSHAWTCLYVCFMLLFVWVMGETRAFSATLLILLTASACAVIWWNVTPRKSQLVLFTHKGYGVAIILLTGYAAFAIAGNQLFMLQSRMVFSASKLVSLLLVAVMIYPIELACLGLFDFIREKMSARNGQAIVHARRVRVISFLLMYGILTLISIGFYPANMSPDSVAYWCGALKERKLYDNTPIADNTPIALILFMRLLSYIAQTPYTYIQFQCIAFALVMSGVFDMMYRFGIPRAVVYLLSVTAALLPCNYMSMSYCSSNPLFAILVLWNMLLMLRLLYDPEKYAGSALWIIEMAIAMASVYLVRRNGFTAFVPVIACLLYLAFKYRTKLKINRIVSAVFASCALIALITGPIYKAFDDEIEHVKKKPLTSLLTPLASCLANDLELPEEILEMMDDVYPLEKWCTGYNQYHSDTLAHANPEPEFFKITTSKALSVYFQVFNMYPDVVIKDRLDGAESLWNVFSSKAMRAYNERYYLGVLATSDYEPKKYQGVEPNEKGYWYVPNAISTAAVAFSDWIASIPLLDALVWRSGIYIILALLYMIDMVSRRQARLIWVIMPTVLTAAGLMLSLGWQIYAYRYFMGISVVCFIMVTLCKPLETAKARIEE
;
A
#
# COMPACT_ATOMS: atom_id res chain seq x y z
N MET A 1 22.08 8.98 62.49
CA MET A 1 20.83 8.23 62.30
C MET A 1 20.19 8.41 60.90
N GLU A 2 20.14 9.62 60.37
CA GLU A 2 19.55 9.89 59.02
C GLU A 2 20.23 9.13 57.88
N THR A 3 21.56 9.01 57.89
CA THR A 3 22.31 8.32 56.83
C THR A 3 22.01 6.81 56.79
N ILE A 4 21.77 6.19 57.94
CA ILE A 4 21.45 4.78 58.08
C ILE A 4 19.98 4.55 57.62
N GLN A 5 19.11 5.50 57.88
CA GLN A 5 17.70 5.44 57.39
C GLN A 5 17.58 5.58 55.86
N LYS A 6 18.31 6.53 55.26
CA LYS A 6 18.40 6.69 53.79
C LYS A 6 18.96 5.44 53.11
N THR A 7 19.97 4.81 53.67
CA THR A 7 20.57 3.58 53.13
C THR A 7 19.62 2.39 53.26
N ARG A 8 18.85 2.29 54.35
CA ARG A 8 17.81 1.24 54.50
C ARG A 8 16.59 1.46 53.57
N LEU A 9 16.16 2.71 53.36
CA LEU A 9 15.09 3.02 52.37
C LEU A 9 15.56 2.70 50.96
N GLY A 10 16.77 3.07 50.57
CA GLY A 10 17.36 2.76 49.27
C GLY A 10 17.44 1.24 49.00
N LYS A 11 17.85 0.47 50.00
CA LYS A 11 17.89 -1.00 49.92
C LYS A 11 16.49 -1.63 49.82
N ARG A 12 15.50 -1.10 50.55
CA ARG A 12 14.10 -1.56 50.45
C ARG A 12 13.48 -1.23 49.08
N GLN A 13 13.72 -0.04 48.54
CA GLN A 13 13.24 0.34 47.20
C GLN A 13 13.92 -0.47 46.09
N ALA A 14 15.24 -0.76 46.21
CA ALA A 14 15.95 -1.64 45.31
C ALA A 14 15.44 -3.08 45.37
N ALA A 15 15.13 -3.62 46.55
CA ALA A 15 14.55 -4.94 46.76
C ALA A 15 13.10 -5.04 46.20
N GLN A 16 12.25 -3.99 46.37
CA GLN A 16 10.93 -3.92 45.79
C GLN A 16 10.95 -3.82 44.26
N ARG A 17 11.86 -3.03 43.68
CA ARG A 17 12.07 -2.99 42.22
C ARG A 17 12.57 -4.31 41.65
N SER A 18 13.47 -5.02 42.38
CA SER A 18 13.94 -6.35 41.99
C SER A 18 12.84 -7.39 42.06
N PHE A 19 11.95 -7.35 43.09
CA PHE A 19 10.82 -8.27 43.18
C PHE A 19 9.77 -8.02 42.11
N GLY A 20 9.38 -6.75 41.85
CA GLY A 20 8.43 -6.38 40.80
C GLY A 20 8.95 -6.77 39.41
N SER A 21 10.26 -6.63 39.14
CA SER A 21 10.87 -7.06 37.88
C SER A 21 10.81 -8.59 37.70
N LYS A 22 11.06 -9.36 38.75
CA LYS A 22 10.98 -10.84 38.72
C LYS A 22 9.56 -11.32 38.47
N CYS A 23 8.57 -10.75 39.16
CA CYS A 23 7.17 -11.06 38.93
C CYS A 23 6.72 -10.70 37.50
N GLY A 24 7.16 -9.56 36.99
CA GLY A 24 6.85 -9.14 35.62
C GLY A 24 7.46 -10.08 34.56
N ILE A 25 8.71 -10.51 34.74
CA ILE A 25 9.36 -11.50 33.86
C ILE A 25 8.64 -12.84 33.92
N PHE A 26 8.27 -13.31 35.12
CA PHE A 26 7.51 -14.54 35.29
C PHE A 26 6.16 -14.48 34.57
N LEU A 27 5.40 -13.39 34.75
CA LEU A 27 4.11 -13.20 34.11
C LEU A 27 4.23 -13.14 32.58
N ALA A 28 5.23 -12.40 32.04
CA ALA A 28 5.46 -12.31 30.62
C ALA A 28 5.83 -13.67 30.01
N LEU A 29 6.68 -14.44 30.69
CA LEU A 29 7.04 -15.79 30.26
C LEU A 29 5.85 -16.76 30.33
N LEU A 30 5.01 -16.65 31.35
CA LEU A 30 3.78 -17.43 31.49
C LEU A 30 2.82 -17.16 30.32
N LEU A 31 2.60 -15.89 29.98
CA LEU A 31 1.77 -15.50 28.84
C LEU A 31 2.36 -16.00 27.52
N PHE A 32 3.68 -15.89 27.34
CA PHE A 32 4.36 -16.41 26.15
C PHE A 32 4.17 -17.93 26.01
N LEU A 33 4.44 -18.70 27.05
CA LEU A 33 4.27 -20.14 27.03
C LEU A 33 2.79 -20.54 26.85
N GLY A 34 1.86 -19.79 27.45
CA GLY A 34 0.42 -19.99 27.24
C GLY A 34 0.02 -19.81 25.77
N CYS A 35 0.49 -18.75 25.12
CA CYS A 35 0.25 -18.54 23.68
C CYS A 35 0.85 -19.64 22.82
N VAL A 36 2.07 -20.11 23.15
CA VAL A 36 2.70 -21.26 22.48
C VAL A 36 1.83 -22.51 22.62
N CYS A 37 1.37 -22.82 23.83
CA CYS A 37 0.51 -23.97 24.07
C CYS A 37 -0.80 -23.90 23.27
N ILE A 38 -1.47 -22.75 23.29
CA ILE A 38 -2.71 -22.54 22.52
C ILE A 38 -2.47 -22.75 21.02
N ARG A 39 -1.37 -22.24 20.50
CA ARG A 39 -1.04 -22.38 19.07
C ARG A 39 -0.69 -23.79 18.66
N PHE A 40 0.04 -24.50 19.50
CA PHE A 40 0.44 -25.90 19.23
C PHE A 40 -0.66 -26.91 19.53
N TYR A 41 -1.68 -26.52 20.32
CA TYR A 41 -2.76 -27.44 20.70
C TYR A 41 -3.40 -28.19 19.51
N PRO A 42 -3.78 -27.52 18.38
CA PRO A 42 -4.37 -28.22 17.24
C PRO A 42 -3.46 -29.30 16.62
N TYR A 43 -2.13 -29.12 16.72
CA TYR A 43 -1.15 -30.06 16.16
C TYR A 43 -0.85 -31.22 17.08
N VAL A 44 -1.09 -31.06 18.37
CA VAL A 44 -0.81 -32.06 19.41
C VAL A 44 -2.07 -32.58 20.06
N GLU A 45 -3.23 -32.07 19.69
CA GLU A 45 -4.53 -32.46 20.24
C GLU A 45 -4.72 -33.98 20.15
N GLU A 46 -4.32 -34.59 19.02
CA GLU A 46 -4.38 -36.02 18.79
C GLU A 46 -3.66 -36.83 19.85
N TYR A 47 -2.54 -36.34 20.40
CA TYR A 47 -1.77 -37.01 21.47
C TYR A 47 -2.44 -36.93 22.84
N PHE A 48 -3.40 -36.03 23.03
CA PHE A 48 -4.15 -35.87 24.29
C PHE A 48 -5.52 -36.52 24.25
N LEU A 49 -5.94 -37.03 23.08
CA LEU A 49 -7.21 -37.71 22.92
C LEU A 49 -7.02 -39.22 22.98
N LYS A 50 -8.00 -39.94 23.52
CA LYS A 50 -8.02 -41.37 23.47
C LYS A 50 -8.19 -41.86 22.03
N GLU A 51 -7.32 -42.76 21.59
CA GLU A 51 -7.42 -43.40 20.28
C GLU A 51 -8.63 -44.31 20.20
N GLU A 52 -9.52 -44.08 19.24
CA GLU A 52 -10.61 -44.99 18.87
C GLU A 52 -10.47 -45.37 17.38
N LYS A 53 -10.86 -46.61 17.05
CA LYS A 53 -10.89 -47.05 15.66
C LYS A 53 -12.33 -46.91 15.14
N VAL A 54 -12.46 -46.30 14.00
CA VAL A 54 -13.73 -46.10 13.31
C VAL A 54 -13.70 -46.83 11.99
N THR A 55 -14.79 -47.53 11.74
CA THR A 55 -14.97 -48.28 10.49
C THR A 55 -15.98 -47.55 9.60
N LEU A 56 -15.51 -47.13 8.42
CA LEU A 56 -16.33 -46.58 7.35
C LEU A 56 -16.67 -47.72 6.39
N THR A 57 -17.97 -47.91 6.13
CA THR A 57 -18.44 -48.86 5.11
C THR A 57 -19.25 -48.06 4.07
N ILE A 58 -18.88 -48.15 2.81
CA ILE A 58 -19.61 -47.56 1.69
C ILE A 58 -20.16 -48.69 0.84
N THR A 59 -21.49 -48.67 0.62
CA THR A 59 -22.16 -49.76 -0.11
C THR A 59 -22.93 -49.17 -1.29
N ASN A 60 -22.74 -49.72 -2.48
CA ASN A 60 -23.55 -49.40 -3.65
C ASN A 60 -24.90 -50.13 -3.51
N LEU A 61 -25.99 -49.36 -3.36
CA LEU A 61 -27.34 -49.88 -3.18
C LEU A 61 -28.10 -50.13 -4.49
N GLY A 62 -27.51 -49.72 -5.63
CA GLY A 62 -28.13 -49.95 -6.93
C GLY A 62 -28.64 -48.66 -7.57
N VAL A 63 -29.61 -48.80 -8.47
CA VAL A 63 -30.20 -47.71 -9.25
C VAL A 63 -31.04 -46.81 -8.36
N ASP A 64 -30.92 -45.49 -8.56
CA ASP A 64 -31.67 -44.48 -7.83
C ASP A 64 -32.79 -43.94 -8.77
N GLY A 65 -33.99 -44.38 -8.59
CA GLY A 65 -35.21 -43.92 -9.27
C GLY A 65 -35.09 -43.72 -10.79
N GLU A 66 -34.74 -42.51 -11.18
CA GLU A 66 -34.61 -42.10 -12.60
C GLU A 66 -33.17 -42.30 -13.15
N SER A 67 -32.28 -42.83 -12.39
CA SER A 67 -30.89 -43.05 -12.81
C SER A 67 -30.78 -44.09 -13.92
N LYS A 68 -29.89 -43.84 -14.88
CA LYS A 68 -29.66 -44.75 -16.05
C LYS A 68 -28.74 -45.94 -15.71
N ALA A 69 -28.02 -45.88 -14.55
CA ALA A 69 -27.12 -46.91 -14.09
C ALA A 69 -26.93 -46.83 -12.56
N SER A 70 -26.14 -47.74 -12.00
CA SER A 70 -25.84 -47.82 -10.55
C SER A 70 -24.40 -47.44 -10.26
N GLU A 71 -23.83 -46.46 -11.00
CA GLU A 71 -22.45 -46.07 -10.79
C GLU A 71 -22.32 -45.24 -9.53
N ILE A 72 -21.25 -45.42 -8.74
CA ILE A 72 -20.87 -44.57 -7.61
C ILE A 72 -19.46 -44.10 -7.88
N TRP A 73 -19.28 -42.79 -7.90
CA TRP A 73 -17.98 -42.09 -8.12
C TRP A 73 -17.65 -41.29 -6.89
N MET A 74 -16.50 -41.53 -6.26
CA MET A 74 -16.13 -40.82 -5.05
C MET A 74 -14.66 -40.44 -4.99
N THR A 75 -14.38 -39.41 -4.21
CA THR A 75 -13.05 -39.01 -3.72
C THR A 75 -13.09 -38.92 -2.20
N MET A 76 -11.92 -39.07 -1.56
CA MET A 76 -11.82 -39.03 -0.12
C MET A 76 -10.73 -38.07 0.34
N LYS A 77 -11.00 -37.33 1.41
CA LYS A 77 -10.01 -36.51 2.10
C LYS A 77 -9.80 -37.03 3.50
N LYS A 78 -8.54 -36.96 3.94
CA LYS A 78 -8.13 -37.24 5.30
C LYS A 78 -7.44 -35.99 5.87
N GLY A 79 -8.13 -35.25 6.75
CA GLY A 79 -7.77 -33.89 7.10
C GLY A 79 -7.74 -32.98 5.88
N ASN A 80 -6.61 -32.32 5.61
CA ASN A 80 -6.45 -31.43 4.44
C ASN A 80 -5.89 -32.14 3.18
N ALA A 81 -5.56 -33.43 3.29
CA ALA A 81 -4.98 -34.19 2.18
C ALA A 81 -6.07 -34.96 1.41
N VAL A 82 -6.10 -34.82 0.10
CA VAL A 82 -6.91 -35.67 -0.79
C VAL A 82 -6.15 -36.98 -0.98
N LEU A 83 -6.78 -38.12 -0.62
CA LEU A 83 -6.24 -39.43 -0.86
C LEU A 83 -6.36 -39.78 -2.36
N THR A 84 -5.32 -40.37 -2.92
CA THR A 84 -5.38 -40.93 -4.26
C THR A 84 -6.29 -42.16 -4.31
N PRO A 85 -6.95 -42.49 -5.43
CA PRO A 85 -7.80 -43.69 -5.53
C PRO A 85 -7.06 -44.97 -5.16
N SER A 86 -5.80 -45.10 -5.54
CA SER A 86 -4.94 -46.22 -5.21
C SER A 86 -4.66 -46.32 -3.70
N GLU A 87 -4.48 -45.19 -2.99
CA GLU A 87 -4.33 -45.20 -1.52
C GLU A 87 -5.63 -45.62 -0.83
N VAL A 88 -6.78 -45.20 -1.30
CA VAL A 88 -8.08 -45.60 -0.76
C VAL A 88 -8.31 -47.13 -0.97
N LEU A 89 -8.08 -47.61 -2.17
CA LEU A 89 -8.25 -49.03 -2.51
C LEU A 89 -7.28 -49.93 -1.77
N SER A 90 -6.03 -49.50 -1.57
CA SER A 90 -5.03 -50.25 -0.80
C SER A 90 -5.36 -50.39 0.69
N GLN A 91 -6.20 -49.52 1.23
CA GLN A 91 -6.67 -49.55 2.63
C GLN A 91 -7.99 -50.30 2.80
N ASN A 92 -8.56 -50.82 1.72
CA ASN A 92 -9.83 -51.55 1.77
C ASN A 92 -9.64 -52.90 2.52
N LEU A 93 -10.52 -53.13 3.48
CA LEU A 93 -10.51 -54.37 4.31
C LEU A 93 -11.22 -55.55 3.63
N ILE A 94 -11.87 -55.33 2.46
CA ILE A 94 -12.57 -56.37 1.70
C ILE A 94 -11.72 -56.66 0.46
N GLU A 95 -11.18 -57.84 0.39
CA GLU A 95 -10.57 -58.40 -0.84
C GLU A 95 -11.67 -58.59 -1.90
N ASP A 96 -11.40 -58.24 -3.15
CA ASP A 96 -12.36 -58.34 -4.26
C ASP A 96 -13.67 -57.53 -4.05
N SER A 97 -13.59 -56.34 -3.50
CA SER A 97 -14.73 -55.44 -3.27
C SER A 97 -15.46 -54.99 -4.53
N GLY A 98 -14.82 -55.18 -5.69
CA GLY A 98 -15.34 -54.72 -6.98
C GLY A 98 -15.23 -53.21 -7.22
N TRP A 99 -14.64 -52.45 -6.27
CA TRP A 99 -14.30 -51.04 -6.47
C TRP A 99 -12.95 -50.92 -7.21
N PHE A 100 -12.87 -49.94 -8.10
CA PHE A 100 -11.68 -49.73 -8.94
C PHE A 100 -11.41 -48.25 -9.19
N GLU A 101 -10.23 -47.94 -9.68
CA GLU A 101 -9.83 -46.59 -10.04
C GLU A 101 -10.24 -46.28 -11.48
N LYS A 102 -10.89 -45.10 -11.72
CA LYS A 102 -11.21 -44.59 -13.03
C LYS A 102 -11.23 -43.04 -12.99
N ASP A 103 -10.53 -42.41 -13.92
CA ASP A 103 -10.48 -40.95 -14.11
C ASP A 103 -10.18 -40.15 -12.83
N GLY A 104 -9.35 -40.69 -11.93
CA GLY A 104 -8.99 -40.07 -10.65
C GLY A 104 -10.03 -40.24 -9.55
N TYR A 105 -11.04 -41.13 -9.73
CA TYR A 105 -12.06 -41.46 -8.75
C TYR A 105 -11.97 -42.93 -8.34
N VAL A 106 -12.47 -43.23 -7.16
CA VAL A 106 -12.79 -44.60 -6.74
C VAL A 106 -14.21 -44.90 -7.17
N VAL A 107 -14.41 -45.93 -8.00
CA VAL A 107 -15.69 -46.17 -8.70
C VAL A 107 -16.24 -47.58 -8.39
N SER A 108 -17.55 -47.67 -8.20
CA SER A 108 -18.31 -48.90 -8.16
C SER A 108 -19.42 -48.87 -9.23
N THR A 109 -19.64 -49.99 -9.89
CA THR A 109 -20.63 -50.07 -11.00
C THR A 109 -21.72 -51.10 -10.76
N ARG A 110 -21.66 -51.88 -9.67
CA ARG A 110 -22.65 -52.94 -9.43
C ARG A 110 -23.23 -52.84 -8.03
N GLN A 111 -24.52 -53.13 -7.94
CA GLN A 111 -25.23 -53.23 -6.66
C GLN A 111 -24.57 -54.26 -5.75
N GLY A 112 -24.50 -53.95 -4.47
CA GLY A 112 -23.95 -54.84 -3.41
C GLY A 112 -22.43 -54.75 -3.22
N GLN A 113 -21.70 -54.00 -4.10
CA GLN A 113 -20.25 -53.75 -3.89
C GLN A 113 -20.01 -52.90 -2.66
N GLN A 114 -19.15 -53.39 -1.79
CA GLN A 114 -18.80 -52.70 -0.52
C GLN A 114 -17.33 -52.30 -0.48
N LEU A 115 -17.05 -51.10 0.02
CA LEU A 115 -15.75 -50.59 0.38
C LEU A 115 -15.71 -50.38 1.89
N LYS A 116 -14.76 -51.03 2.59
CA LYS A 116 -14.66 -50.99 4.05
C LYS A 116 -13.28 -50.47 4.45
N LEU A 117 -13.22 -49.33 5.12
CA LEU A 117 -12.01 -48.68 5.55
C LEU A 117 -11.98 -48.54 7.06
N GLN A 118 -10.80 -48.50 7.66
CA GLN A 118 -10.65 -48.29 9.08
C GLN A 118 -9.75 -47.09 9.35
N PHE A 119 -10.24 -46.14 10.09
CA PHE A 119 -9.50 -44.93 10.48
C PHE A 119 -9.29 -44.88 11.97
N ARG A 120 -8.18 -44.24 12.38
CA ARG A 120 -7.98 -43.85 13.80
C ARG A 120 -8.51 -42.42 13.98
N VAL A 121 -9.42 -42.27 14.93
CA VAL A 121 -9.94 -40.95 15.34
C VAL A 121 -8.92 -40.32 16.30
N PRO A 122 -8.62 -39.02 16.26
CA PRO A 122 -9.54 -37.95 15.79
C PRO A 122 -9.26 -37.37 14.39
N THR A 123 -8.85 -38.14 13.43
CA THR A 123 -8.60 -37.62 12.08
C THR A 123 -9.90 -37.37 11.34
N ASP A 124 -10.14 -36.13 10.88
CA ASP A 124 -11.32 -35.83 10.08
C ASP A 124 -11.24 -36.53 8.72
N VAL A 125 -12.26 -37.27 8.37
CA VAL A 125 -12.39 -37.98 7.07
C VAL A 125 -13.64 -37.46 6.41
N SER A 126 -13.54 -36.99 5.16
CA SER A 126 -14.68 -36.62 4.33
C SER A 126 -14.69 -37.40 3.03
N VAL A 127 -15.87 -37.86 2.64
CA VAL A 127 -16.12 -38.56 1.38
C VAL A 127 -16.96 -37.63 0.50
N THR A 128 -16.50 -37.40 -0.74
CA THR A 128 -17.20 -36.55 -1.72
C THR A 128 -17.69 -37.43 -2.86
N PHE A 129 -19.01 -37.45 -3.09
CA PHE A 129 -19.62 -38.19 -4.18
C PHE A 129 -19.94 -37.29 -5.34
N GLN A 130 -19.71 -37.75 -6.56
CA GLN A 130 -20.12 -37.09 -7.80
C GLN A 130 -21.54 -37.49 -8.15
N ARG A 131 -22.40 -36.52 -8.47
CA ARG A 131 -23.78 -36.75 -8.92
C ARG A 131 -23.89 -36.50 -10.43
N HIS A 132 -24.48 -37.49 -11.15
CA HIS A 132 -24.75 -37.34 -12.58
C HIS A 132 -25.85 -38.34 -12.97
N PRO A 133 -26.37 -38.36 -14.24
CA PRO A 133 -27.50 -39.20 -14.66
C PRO A 133 -27.30 -40.72 -14.60
N TYR A 134 -26.07 -41.19 -14.36
CA TYR A 134 -25.72 -42.60 -14.28
C TYR A 134 -25.39 -43.05 -12.86
N THR A 135 -25.42 -42.15 -11.85
CA THR A 135 -25.11 -42.49 -10.46
C THR A 135 -26.33 -43.01 -9.72
N GLY A 136 -26.11 -43.98 -8.85
CA GLY A 136 -27.15 -44.68 -8.12
C GLY A 136 -27.22 -44.32 -6.63
N LEU A 137 -27.92 -45.10 -5.85
CA LEU A 137 -28.03 -45.01 -4.39
C LEU A 137 -26.74 -45.52 -3.73
N VAL A 138 -26.25 -44.75 -2.72
CA VAL A 138 -25.12 -45.17 -1.92
C VAL A 138 -25.47 -45.11 -0.43
N SER A 139 -25.07 -46.13 0.31
CA SER A 139 -25.09 -46.12 1.77
C SER A 139 -23.69 -45.83 2.29
N VAL A 140 -23.59 -44.88 3.21
CA VAL A 140 -22.38 -44.54 3.96
C VAL A 140 -22.64 -44.86 5.43
N SER A 141 -21.90 -45.79 5.96
CA SER A 141 -22.06 -46.24 7.35
C SER A 141 -20.79 -46.03 8.15
N TRP A 142 -20.90 -45.28 9.24
CA TRP A 142 -19.86 -45.03 10.21
C TRP A 142 -20.11 -45.85 11.50
N ASN A 143 -19.29 -46.85 11.80
CA ASN A 143 -19.48 -47.74 12.95
C ASN A 143 -20.91 -48.29 13.08
N GLY A 144 -21.61 -48.53 11.97
CA GLY A 144 -22.95 -49.02 11.95
C GLY A 144 -24.06 -48.00 11.90
N ASN A 145 -23.77 -46.71 12.04
CA ASN A 145 -24.70 -45.63 11.75
C ASN A 145 -24.74 -45.39 10.25
N GLU A 146 -25.85 -45.67 9.60
CA GLU A 146 -26.00 -45.69 8.17
C GLU A 146 -26.76 -44.45 7.69
N THR A 147 -26.26 -43.81 6.65
CA THR A 147 -26.91 -42.71 5.92
C THR A 147 -27.00 -43.09 4.44
N ILE A 148 -28.18 -43.00 3.87
CA ILE A 148 -28.43 -43.27 2.45
C ILE A 148 -28.44 -41.99 1.67
N LEU A 149 -27.64 -41.90 0.61
CA LEU A 149 -27.53 -40.76 -0.26
C LEU A 149 -28.10 -41.06 -1.65
N HIS A 150 -28.90 -40.13 -2.16
CA HIS A 150 -29.44 -40.12 -3.51
C HIS A 150 -28.46 -39.35 -4.41
N ASN A 151 -27.68 -40.10 -5.23
CA ASN A 151 -26.66 -39.52 -6.04
C ASN A 151 -27.11 -39.19 -7.46
N TYR A 152 -28.36 -39.45 -7.84
CA TYR A 152 -28.89 -39.04 -9.13
C TYR A 152 -28.93 -37.50 -9.23
N ALA A 153 -28.49 -36.96 -10.37
CA ALA A 153 -28.71 -35.59 -10.76
C ALA A 153 -28.76 -35.49 -12.30
N GLU A 154 -29.70 -34.70 -12.82
CA GLU A 154 -29.87 -34.47 -14.27
C GLU A 154 -28.63 -33.77 -14.88
N LYS A 155 -27.95 -32.92 -14.07
CA LYS A 155 -26.65 -32.31 -14.39
C LYS A 155 -25.64 -32.70 -13.29
N GLY A 156 -24.37 -32.85 -13.64
CA GLY A 156 -23.31 -33.20 -12.70
C GLY A 156 -23.22 -32.19 -11.54
N SER A 157 -23.29 -32.69 -10.30
CA SER A 157 -23.13 -31.97 -9.06
C SER A 157 -22.24 -32.79 -8.12
N ILE A 158 -21.64 -32.08 -7.11
CA ILE A 158 -20.80 -32.73 -6.10
C ILE A 158 -21.52 -32.66 -4.76
N ILE A 159 -21.74 -33.81 -4.11
CA ILE A 159 -22.20 -33.89 -2.72
C ILE A 159 -21.01 -34.26 -1.85
N THR A 160 -20.83 -33.55 -0.76
CA THR A 160 -19.83 -33.86 0.26
C THR A 160 -20.54 -34.44 1.48
N GLU A 161 -20.24 -35.69 1.82
CA GLU A 161 -20.59 -36.28 3.11
C GLU A 161 -19.43 -36.03 4.07
N ASN A 162 -19.69 -35.26 5.12
CA ASN A 162 -18.72 -35.06 6.19
C ASN A 162 -18.90 -36.18 7.21
N ALA A 163 -17.83 -36.71 7.71
CA ALA A 163 -17.84 -37.56 8.86
C ALA A 163 -18.16 -36.74 10.13
N ASP A 164 -19.41 -36.34 10.29
CA ASP A 164 -19.89 -35.81 11.57
C ASP A 164 -19.91 -36.96 12.57
N TRP A 165 -18.75 -37.13 13.21
CA TRP A 165 -18.56 -38.18 14.19
C TRP A 165 -19.00 -37.68 15.56
N PRO A 166 -20.08 -38.20 16.15
CA PRO A 166 -20.57 -37.78 17.46
C PRO A 166 -19.72 -38.41 18.61
N VAL A 167 -18.41 -38.53 18.46
CA VAL A 167 -17.56 -38.97 19.54
C VAL A 167 -17.33 -37.83 20.52
N GLU A 168 -17.77 -38.03 21.76
CA GLU A 168 -17.28 -37.21 22.86
C GLU A 168 -15.75 -37.37 22.91
N ARG A 169 -15.03 -36.32 22.47
CA ARG A 169 -13.56 -36.29 22.48
C ARG A 169 -13.09 -36.39 23.95
N GLN A 170 -12.78 -37.58 24.42
CA GLN A 170 -12.30 -37.80 25.78
C GLN A 170 -10.82 -37.52 25.85
N LEU A 171 -10.44 -36.54 26.69
CA LEU A 171 -9.06 -36.22 26.97
C LEU A 171 -8.40 -37.31 27.82
N ASP A 172 -7.20 -37.75 27.39
CA ASP A 172 -6.35 -38.59 28.24
C ASP A 172 -5.64 -37.73 29.29
N ARG A 173 -5.92 -37.98 30.56
CA ARG A 173 -5.36 -37.21 31.68
C ARG A 173 -3.85 -37.39 31.86
N LYS A 174 -3.29 -38.56 31.48
CA LYS A 174 -1.86 -38.85 31.69
C LYS A 174 -0.94 -37.93 30.89
N PRO A 175 -1.02 -37.83 29.55
CA PRO A 175 -0.17 -36.95 28.78
C PRO A 175 -0.43 -35.47 29.13
N LEU A 176 -1.65 -35.09 29.50
CA LEU A 176 -2.00 -33.72 29.90
C LEU A 176 -1.28 -33.33 31.22
N VAL A 177 -1.24 -34.21 32.21
CA VAL A 177 -0.51 -33.95 33.47
C VAL A 177 0.99 -33.86 33.20
N CYS A 178 1.54 -34.75 32.38
CA CYS A 178 2.96 -34.68 32.00
C CYS A 178 3.31 -33.38 31.31
N ALA A 179 2.48 -32.93 30.36
CA ALA A 179 2.68 -31.66 29.68
C ALA A 179 2.62 -30.46 30.63
N ALA A 180 1.68 -30.44 31.58
CA ALA A 180 1.56 -29.38 32.58
C ALA A 180 2.79 -29.33 33.50
N VAL A 181 3.32 -30.49 33.93
CA VAL A 181 4.56 -30.55 34.75
C VAL A 181 5.76 -30.06 33.95
N CYS A 182 5.92 -30.47 32.70
CA CYS A 182 6.99 -29.96 31.83
C CYS A 182 6.91 -28.46 31.63
N LEU A 183 5.71 -27.90 31.43
CA LEU A 183 5.48 -26.48 31.31
C LEU A 183 5.88 -25.71 32.58
N LEU A 184 5.53 -26.21 33.75
CA LEU A 184 5.92 -25.61 35.03
C LEU A 184 7.44 -25.61 35.23
N VAL A 185 8.11 -26.68 34.85
CA VAL A 185 9.58 -26.77 34.92
C VAL A 185 10.23 -25.76 33.96
N LEU A 186 9.74 -25.68 32.73
CA LEU A 186 10.22 -24.69 31.74
C LEU A 186 10.01 -23.27 32.22
N LEU A 187 8.85 -22.96 32.84
CA LEU A 187 8.54 -21.66 33.40
C LEU A 187 9.52 -21.29 34.53
N ALA A 188 9.78 -22.21 35.44
CA ALA A 188 10.70 -22.00 36.57
C ALA A 188 12.14 -21.78 36.12
N LEU A 189 12.64 -22.64 35.22
CA LEU A 189 13.98 -22.54 34.64
C LEU A 189 14.15 -21.30 33.79
N GLY A 190 13.19 -21.00 32.93
CA GLY A 190 13.18 -19.81 32.05
C GLY A 190 13.18 -18.51 32.87
N THR A 191 12.37 -18.42 33.92
CA THR A 191 12.33 -17.25 34.82
C THR A 191 13.68 -17.06 35.52
N ARG A 192 14.27 -18.13 36.01
CA ARG A 192 15.58 -18.09 36.67
C ARG A 192 16.70 -17.64 35.73
N LEU A 193 16.69 -18.10 34.50
CA LEU A 193 17.64 -17.74 33.45
C LEU A 193 17.50 -16.26 33.07
N LEU A 194 16.28 -15.81 32.75
CA LEU A 194 16.00 -14.45 32.30
C LEU A 194 16.26 -13.40 33.37
N VAL A 195 16.01 -13.70 34.65
CA VAL A 195 16.29 -12.76 35.76
C VAL A 195 17.78 -12.47 35.88
N SER A 196 18.67 -13.38 35.44
CA SER A 196 20.12 -13.15 35.45
C SER A 196 20.63 -12.29 34.29
N PHE A 197 19.82 -12.05 33.25
CA PHE A 197 20.18 -11.25 32.08
C PHE A 197 19.84 -9.78 32.24
N SER A 198 20.80 -8.89 31.92
CA SER A 198 20.61 -7.42 31.96
C SER A 198 19.56 -6.94 30.94
N HIS A 199 19.33 -7.69 29.86
CA HIS A 199 18.39 -7.38 28.78
C HIS A 199 17.18 -8.33 28.73
N ALA A 200 16.77 -8.89 29.86
CA ALA A 200 15.69 -9.89 29.95
C ALA A 200 14.40 -9.41 29.30
N TRP A 201 14.02 -8.15 29.48
CA TRP A 201 12.82 -7.58 28.86
C TRP A 201 12.91 -7.48 27.35
N THR A 202 14.08 -7.15 26.81
CA THR A 202 14.29 -7.14 25.35
C THR A 202 14.19 -8.55 24.77
N CYS A 203 14.76 -9.55 25.44
CA CYS A 203 14.65 -10.95 25.04
C CYS A 203 13.18 -11.43 25.06
N LEU A 204 12.46 -11.15 26.15
CA LEU A 204 11.03 -11.51 26.24
C LEU A 204 10.19 -10.81 25.17
N TYR A 205 10.44 -9.52 24.91
CA TYR A 205 9.80 -8.77 23.85
C TYR A 205 10.03 -9.45 22.49
N VAL A 206 11.28 -9.76 22.15
CA VAL A 206 11.61 -10.44 20.88
C VAL A 206 10.95 -11.81 20.78
N CYS A 207 11.00 -12.62 21.86
CA CYS A 207 10.35 -13.93 21.88
C CYS A 207 8.84 -13.85 21.71
N PHE A 208 8.18 -12.90 22.39
CA PHE A 208 6.74 -12.67 22.27
C PHE A 208 6.36 -12.22 20.85
N MET A 209 7.14 -11.31 20.26
CA MET A 209 6.90 -10.84 18.91
C MET A 209 7.20 -11.89 17.84
N LEU A 210 8.20 -12.76 18.03
CA LEU A 210 8.45 -13.90 17.14
C LEU A 210 7.27 -14.88 17.17
N LEU A 211 6.73 -15.15 18.36
CA LEU A 211 5.54 -15.98 18.48
C LEU A 211 4.35 -15.33 17.78
N PHE A 212 4.15 -14.03 17.95
CA PHE A 212 3.10 -13.28 17.27
C PHE A 212 3.24 -13.37 15.75
N VAL A 213 4.44 -13.14 15.20
CA VAL A 213 4.72 -13.30 13.76
C VAL A 213 4.34 -14.69 13.27
N TRP A 214 4.69 -15.70 14.05
CA TRP A 214 4.39 -17.08 13.69
C TRP A 214 2.89 -17.41 13.76
N VAL A 215 2.18 -16.92 14.77
CA VAL A 215 0.72 -17.12 14.93
C VAL A 215 -0.06 -16.41 13.83
N MET A 216 0.37 -15.18 13.46
CA MET A 216 -0.34 -14.34 12.50
C MET A 216 0.11 -14.55 11.05
N GLY A 217 1.11 -15.38 10.82
CA GLY A 217 1.68 -15.63 9.50
C GLY A 217 0.81 -16.53 8.63
N GLU A 218 -0.39 -16.08 8.26
CA GLU A 218 -1.29 -16.81 7.36
C GLU A 218 -0.72 -16.98 5.95
N THR A 219 0.07 -16.02 5.49
CA THR A 219 0.76 -16.08 4.20
C THR A 219 2.25 -15.86 4.35
N ARG A 220 3.08 -16.47 3.47
CA ARG A 220 4.54 -16.27 3.51
C ARG A 220 4.95 -14.81 3.39
N ALA A 221 4.23 -14.03 2.56
CA ALA A 221 4.51 -12.61 2.37
C ALA A 221 4.20 -11.78 3.63
N PHE A 222 3.09 -12.05 4.31
CA PHE A 222 2.74 -11.36 5.55
C PHE A 222 3.67 -11.73 6.70
N SER A 223 4.03 -13.01 6.81
CA SER A 223 5.04 -13.49 7.78
C SER A 223 6.39 -12.79 7.57
N ALA A 224 6.85 -12.64 6.32
CA ALA A 224 8.08 -11.92 6.00
C ALA A 224 8.01 -10.45 6.41
N THR A 225 6.88 -9.79 6.14
CA THR A 225 6.63 -8.39 6.54
C THR A 225 6.71 -8.21 8.05
N LEU A 226 6.03 -9.07 8.81
CA LEU A 226 6.04 -9.04 10.28
C LEU A 226 7.45 -9.33 10.83
N LEU A 227 8.20 -10.23 10.20
CA LEU A 227 9.58 -10.53 10.60
C LEU A 227 10.52 -9.33 10.37
N ILE A 228 10.36 -8.62 9.26
CA ILE A 228 11.11 -7.38 8.99
C ILE A 228 10.79 -6.33 10.04
N LEU A 229 9.51 -6.12 10.36
CA LEU A 229 9.07 -5.19 11.41
C LEU A 229 9.64 -5.58 12.78
N LEU A 230 9.61 -6.85 13.12
CA LEU A 230 10.18 -7.34 14.37
C LEU A 230 11.69 -7.05 14.44
N THR A 231 12.41 -7.35 13.37
CA THR A 231 13.86 -7.09 13.32
C THR A 231 14.15 -5.60 13.47
N ALA A 232 13.42 -4.74 12.74
CA ALA A 232 13.55 -3.29 12.83
C ALA A 232 13.20 -2.79 14.24
N SER A 233 12.15 -3.31 14.85
CA SER A 233 11.71 -2.98 16.20
C SER A 233 12.75 -3.40 17.26
N ALA A 234 13.29 -4.62 17.15
CA ALA A 234 14.34 -5.09 18.04
C ALA A 234 15.62 -4.23 17.94
N CYS A 235 16.04 -3.88 16.72
CA CYS A 235 17.14 -2.97 16.47
C CYS A 235 16.86 -1.58 17.07
N ALA A 236 15.64 -1.06 16.94
CA ALA A 236 15.22 0.21 17.50
C ALA A 236 15.27 0.21 19.03
N VAL A 237 14.79 -0.87 19.67
CA VAL A 237 14.85 -1.04 21.13
C VAL A 237 16.30 -1.12 21.62
N ILE A 238 17.16 -1.85 20.91
CA ILE A 238 18.59 -1.95 21.25
C ILE A 238 19.25 -0.58 21.12
N TRP A 239 19.04 0.10 19.99
CA TRP A 239 19.58 1.43 19.73
C TRP A 239 19.13 2.46 20.77
N TRP A 240 17.85 2.42 21.16
CA TRP A 240 17.30 3.25 22.22
C TRP A 240 17.99 3.04 23.57
N ASN A 241 18.37 1.81 23.90
CA ASN A 241 19.03 1.50 25.17
C ASN A 241 20.51 1.94 25.20
N VAL A 242 21.14 2.09 24.03
CA VAL A 242 22.57 2.45 23.90
C VAL A 242 22.78 3.96 23.77
N THR A 243 21.79 4.71 23.24
CA THR A 243 21.91 6.17 23.00
C THR A 243 21.66 7.00 24.25
N PRO A 244 22.51 8.03 24.56
CA PRO A 244 22.30 8.90 25.72
C PRO A 244 21.01 9.72 25.61
N ARG A 245 20.17 9.63 26.63
CA ARG A 245 18.77 10.06 26.72
C ARG A 245 18.45 11.56 26.68
N LYS A 246 19.36 12.45 26.33
CA LYS A 246 19.15 13.91 26.50
C LYS A 246 18.03 14.51 25.63
N SER A 247 17.81 14.04 24.42
CA SER A 247 16.81 14.60 23.50
C SER A 247 15.41 14.00 23.65
N GLN A 248 15.29 12.85 24.27
CA GLN A 248 14.08 12.04 24.32
C GLN A 248 13.05 12.51 25.36
N LEU A 249 13.52 13.21 26.41
CA LEU A 249 12.64 13.69 27.50
C LEU A 249 11.71 14.83 27.06
N VAL A 250 12.08 15.60 26.05
CA VAL A 250 11.32 16.76 25.57
C VAL A 250 9.99 16.33 24.90
N LEU A 251 9.98 15.22 24.18
CA LEU A 251 8.77 14.69 23.52
C LEU A 251 7.72 14.20 24.53
N PHE A 252 8.16 13.66 25.68
CA PHE A 252 7.24 13.12 26.69
C PHE A 252 6.76 14.18 27.70
N THR A 253 7.41 15.34 27.78
CA THR A 253 7.02 16.41 28.72
C THR A 253 5.77 17.18 28.27
N HIS A 254 5.40 17.13 26.99
CA HIS A 254 4.16 17.75 26.47
C HIS A 254 3.10 16.70 26.21
N LYS A 255 2.04 16.65 27.04
CA LYS A 255 0.92 15.67 26.97
C LYS A 255 0.30 15.49 25.58
N GLY A 256 0.27 16.53 24.73
CA GLY A 256 -0.31 16.47 23.40
C GLY A 256 0.50 15.67 22.38
N TYR A 257 1.83 15.63 22.50
CA TYR A 257 2.69 14.92 21.53
C TYR A 257 2.63 13.41 21.72
N GLY A 258 2.51 12.94 22.96
CA GLY A 258 2.32 11.51 23.23
C GLY A 258 1.06 10.96 22.55
N VAL A 259 -0.06 11.70 22.63
CA VAL A 259 -1.29 11.31 21.94
C VAL A 259 -1.12 11.30 20.42
N ALA A 260 -0.47 12.32 19.85
CA ALA A 260 -0.24 12.39 18.40
C ALA A 260 0.62 11.21 17.90
N ILE A 261 1.66 10.80 18.64
CA ILE A 261 2.48 9.63 18.29
C ILE A 261 1.64 8.34 18.40
N ILE A 262 0.85 8.16 19.46
CA ILE A 262 0.00 6.98 19.62
C ILE A 262 -1.02 6.87 18.45
N LEU A 263 -1.64 7.99 18.06
CA LEU A 263 -2.55 8.00 16.91
C LEU A 263 -1.81 7.68 15.61
N LEU A 264 -0.59 8.21 15.42
CA LEU A 264 0.25 7.89 14.27
C LEU A 264 0.64 6.41 14.26
N THR A 265 1.03 5.86 15.41
CA THR A 265 1.35 4.43 15.55
C THR A 265 0.15 3.55 15.18
N GLY A 266 -1.06 3.94 15.61
CA GLY A 266 -2.31 3.25 15.20
C GLY A 266 -2.55 3.32 13.70
N TYR A 267 -2.36 4.50 13.09
CA TYR A 267 -2.44 4.65 11.63
C TYR A 267 -1.37 3.83 10.90
N ALA A 268 -0.12 3.87 11.36
CA ALA A 268 0.98 3.10 10.77
C ALA A 268 0.75 1.59 10.88
N ALA A 269 0.22 1.11 12.01
CA ALA A 269 -0.18 -0.28 12.18
C ALA A 269 -1.28 -0.68 11.19
N PHE A 270 -2.29 0.17 11.00
CA PHE A 270 -3.32 -0.05 9.99
C PHE A 270 -2.74 -0.01 8.57
N ALA A 271 -1.89 0.95 8.26
CA ALA A 271 -1.25 1.06 6.95
C ALA A 271 -0.35 -0.14 6.60
N ILE A 272 0.16 -0.86 7.59
CA ILE A 272 1.02 -2.03 7.41
C ILE A 272 0.22 -3.34 7.38
N ALA A 273 -0.75 -3.50 8.29
CA ALA A 273 -1.44 -4.76 8.52
C ALA A 273 -2.95 -4.71 8.23
N GLY A 274 -3.54 -3.53 8.02
CA GLY A 274 -4.98 -3.34 7.90
C GLY A 274 -5.60 -4.13 6.74
N ASN A 275 -4.93 -4.18 5.60
CA ASN A 275 -5.39 -4.95 4.46
C ASN A 275 -5.52 -6.44 4.80
N GLN A 276 -4.47 -7.03 5.40
CA GLN A 276 -4.46 -8.45 5.78
C GLN A 276 -5.44 -8.78 6.91
N LEU A 277 -5.66 -7.85 7.83
CA LEU A 277 -6.52 -8.11 8.97
C LEU A 277 -8.01 -7.88 8.68
N PHE A 278 -8.36 -6.84 7.92
CA PHE A 278 -9.75 -6.39 7.84
C PHE A 278 -10.35 -6.47 6.44
N MET A 279 -9.52 -6.53 5.36
CA MET A 279 -9.98 -6.28 4.00
C MET A 279 -9.91 -7.50 3.07
N LEU A 280 -9.57 -8.69 3.57
CA LEU A 280 -9.50 -9.92 2.76
C LEU A 280 -10.88 -10.43 2.31
N GLN A 281 -11.94 -10.12 3.08
CA GLN A 281 -13.31 -10.50 2.76
C GLN A 281 -14.00 -9.42 1.92
N SER A 282 -15.14 -9.72 1.36
CA SER A 282 -15.97 -8.78 0.59
C SER A 282 -16.46 -7.58 1.41
N ARG A 283 -16.61 -7.74 2.72
CA ARG A 283 -16.96 -6.69 3.68
C ARG A 283 -15.83 -6.49 4.71
N MET A 284 -15.77 -5.32 5.29
CA MET A 284 -14.81 -5.02 6.36
C MET A 284 -15.26 -5.67 7.67
N VAL A 285 -14.52 -6.66 8.14
CA VAL A 285 -14.89 -7.43 9.33
C VAL A 285 -14.01 -7.07 10.51
N PHE A 286 -14.61 -6.50 11.55
CA PHE A 286 -13.99 -6.23 12.84
C PHE A 286 -14.28 -7.33 13.85
N SER A 287 -13.22 -7.87 14.45
CA SER A 287 -13.31 -8.80 15.59
C SER A 287 -12.31 -8.41 16.67
N ALA A 288 -12.57 -8.83 17.91
CA ALA A 288 -11.66 -8.56 19.02
C ALA A 288 -10.24 -9.11 18.74
N SER A 289 -10.12 -10.29 18.15
CA SER A 289 -8.83 -10.89 17.80
C SER A 289 -8.06 -10.05 16.77
N LYS A 290 -8.73 -9.53 15.74
CA LYS A 290 -8.13 -8.66 14.71
C LYS A 290 -7.67 -7.33 15.30
N LEU A 291 -8.45 -6.75 16.22
CA LEU A 291 -8.06 -5.53 16.94
C LEU A 291 -6.85 -5.76 17.85
N VAL A 292 -6.81 -6.88 18.57
CA VAL A 292 -5.63 -7.26 19.38
C VAL A 292 -4.41 -7.43 18.47
N SER A 293 -4.55 -8.07 17.31
CA SER A 293 -3.48 -8.21 16.32
C SER A 293 -2.96 -6.87 15.83
N LEU A 294 -3.86 -5.93 15.53
CA LEU A 294 -3.49 -4.56 15.14
C LEU A 294 -2.72 -3.84 16.26
N LEU A 295 -3.16 -3.99 17.51
CA LEU A 295 -2.46 -3.42 18.67
C LEU A 295 -1.06 -4.01 18.84
N LEU A 296 -0.86 -5.32 18.60
CA LEU A 296 0.46 -5.94 18.65
C LEU A 296 1.37 -5.43 17.54
N VAL A 297 0.85 -5.23 16.33
CA VAL A 297 1.60 -4.55 15.25
C VAL A 297 1.97 -3.12 15.65
N ALA A 298 1.07 -2.38 16.30
CA ALA A 298 1.35 -1.04 16.81
C ALA A 298 2.48 -1.05 17.87
N VAL A 299 2.49 -2.04 18.75
CA VAL A 299 3.60 -2.22 19.74
C VAL A 299 4.94 -2.46 19.05
N MET A 300 4.97 -3.12 17.89
CA MET A 300 6.20 -3.30 17.10
C MET A 300 6.64 -2.00 16.39
N ILE A 301 5.70 -1.18 15.95
CA ILE A 301 5.98 0.06 15.19
C ILE A 301 6.44 1.18 16.12
N TYR A 302 5.87 1.30 17.30
CA TYR A 302 6.16 2.39 18.24
C TYR A 302 7.67 2.59 18.52
N PRO A 303 8.48 1.55 18.81
CA PRO A 303 9.93 1.71 18.95
C PRO A 303 10.62 2.21 17.67
N ILE A 304 10.13 1.82 16.51
CA ILE A 304 10.68 2.26 15.21
C ILE A 304 10.45 3.75 15.02
N GLU A 305 9.25 4.26 15.32
CA GLU A 305 8.94 5.69 15.27
C GLU A 305 9.83 6.49 16.21
N LEU A 306 10.01 6.01 17.44
CA LEU A 306 10.91 6.63 18.40
C LEU A 306 12.37 6.63 17.91
N ALA A 307 12.82 5.54 17.30
CA ALA A 307 14.15 5.46 16.70
C ALA A 307 14.31 6.44 15.53
N CYS A 308 13.30 6.59 14.68
CA CYS A 308 13.30 7.60 13.62
C CYS A 308 13.42 9.03 14.17
N LEU A 309 12.67 9.36 15.23
CA LEU A 309 12.80 10.66 15.91
C LEU A 309 14.22 10.89 16.47
N GLY A 310 14.78 9.86 17.09
CA GLY A 310 16.17 9.91 17.57
C GLY A 310 17.19 10.05 16.44
N LEU A 311 16.95 9.41 15.30
CA LEU A 311 17.78 9.57 14.10
C LEU A 311 17.71 11.01 13.56
N PHE A 312 16.52 11.62 13.56
CA PHE A 312 16.37 13.04 13.19
C PHE A 312 17.21 13.93 14.09
N ASP A 313 17.21 13.68 15.41
CA ASP A 313 18.02 14.43 16.36
C ASP A 313 19.52 14.24 16.14
N PHE A 314 19.94 13.00 15.95
CA PHE A 314 21.34 12.69 15.65
C PHE A 314 21.84 13.40 14.38
N ILE A 315 21.04 13.39 13.32
CA ILE A 315 21.39 14.09 12.07
C ILE A 315 21.50 15.59 12.32
N ARG A 316 20.53 16.22 13.01
CA ARG A 316 20.56 17.66 13.32
C ARG A 316 21.76 18.05 14.16
N GLU A 317 22.10 17.28 15.18
CA GLU A 317 23.28 17.54 16.03
C GLU A 317 24.56 17.48 15.20
N LYS A 318 24.73 16.47 14.35
CA LYS A 318 25.86 16.36 13.43
C LYS A 318 25.93 17.52 12.44
N MET A 319 24.77 17.98 11.97
CA MET A 319 24.69 19.09 11.02
C MET A 319 24.94 20.45 11.71
N SER A 320 24.40 20.67 12.91
CA SER A 320 24.63 21.88 13.69
C SER A 320 26.12 22.11 13.98
N ALA A 321 26.87 21.04 14.26
CA ALA A 321 28.32 21.11 14.48
C ALA A 321 29.11 21.56 13.23
N ARG A 322 28.52 21.55 12.04
CA ARG A 322 29.11 21.97 10.76
C ARG A 322 28.62 23.33 10.25
N ASN A 323 27.63 23.91 10.89
CA ASN A 323 27.13 25.25 10.57
C ASN A 323 28.20 26.29 10.89
N GLY A 324 28.74 26.95 9.88
CA GLY A 324 29.82 27.94 10.02
C GLY A 324 31.00 27.73 9.09
N GLN A 325 31.05 26.59 8.37
CA GLN A 325 32.09 26.41 7.34
C GLN A 325 31.83 27.34 6.15
N ALA A 326 32.92 28.02 5.66
CA ALA A 326 32.81 28.88 4.49
C ALA A 326 32.29 28.13 3.27
N ILE A 327 31.19 28.60 2.71
CA ILE A 327 30.54 28.00 1.52
C ILE A 327 31.30 28.53 0.28
N VAL A 328 32.32 27.80 -0.13
CA VAL A 328 33.07 28.11 -1.33
C VAL A 328 32.52 27.35 -2.51
N HIS A 329 32.31 28.01 -3.67
CA HIS A 329 31.89 27.34 -4.93
C HIS A 329 30.47 26.71 -4.97
N ALA A 330 29.48 27.23 -4.25
CA ALA A 330 28.10 26.70 -4.28
C ALA A 330 27.52 26.56 -5.70
N ARG A 331 27.76 27.57 -6.57
CA ARG A 331 27.35 27.51 -7.99
C ARG A 331 27.97 26.32 -8.72
N ARG A 332 29.25 26.01 -8.48
CA ARG A 332 29.95 24.88 -9.11
C ARG A 332 29.34 23.55 -8.62
N VAL A 333 29.07 23.42 -7.33
CA VAL A 333 28.44 22.21 -6.77
C VAL A 333 27.06 21.97 -7.38
N ARG A 334 26.24 23.03 -7.51
CA ARG A 334 24.92 22.97 -8.14
C ARG A 334 25.01 22.52 -9.61
N VAL A 335 25.94 23.10 -10.39
CA VAL A 335 26.14 22.77 -11.79
C VAL A 335 26.60 21.31 -11.96
N ILE A 336 27.56 20.85 -11.16
CA ILE A 336 28.02 19.45 -11.21
C ILE A 336 26.89 18.49 -10.82
N SER A 337 26.12 18.79 -9.77
CA SER A 337 24.96 17.96 -9.39
C SER A 337 23.92 17.88 -10.51
N PHE A 338 23.64 19.01 -11.18
CA PHE A 338 22.77 19.02 -12.35
C PHE A 338 23.31 18.12 -13.47
N LEU A 339 24.58 18.29 -13.85
CA LEU A 339 25.20 17.53 -14.94
C LEU A 339 25.24 16.02 -14.63
N LEU A 340 25.54 15.63 -13.40
CA LEU A 340 25.52 14.24 -12.96
C LEU A 340 24.12 13.63 -13.12
N MET A 341 23.10 14.29 -12.60
CA MET A 341 21.73 13.78 -12.69
C MET A 341 21.23 13.75 -14.13
N TYR A 342 21.40 14.85 -14.87
CA TYR A 342 20.95 14.94 -16.25
C TYR A 342 21.66 13.92 -17.14
N GLY A 343 22.99 13.77 -17.00
CA GLY A 343 23.76 12.81 -17.78
C GLY A 343 23.34 11.37 -17.54
N ILE A 344 23.15 10.97 -16.26
CA ILE A 344 22.70 9.61 -15.92
C ILE A 344 21.28 9.36 -16.42
N LEU A 345 20.35 10.29 -16.20
CA LEU A 345 18.95 10.16 -16.64
C LEU A 345 18.86 10.12 -18.16
N THR A 346 19.63 10.95 -18.88
CA THR A 346 19.70 10.91 -20.34
C THR A 346 20.23 9.56 -20.84
N LEU A 347 21.30 9.05 -20.23
CA LEU A 347 21.85 7.73 -20.59
C LEU A 347 20.82 6.61 -20.41
N ILE A 348 20.10 6.62 -19.29
CA ILE A 348 19.05 5.62 -19.04
C ILE A 348 17.86 5.82 -20.00
N SER A 349 17.45 7.07 -20.27
CA SER A 349 16.31 7.38 -21.13
C SER A 349 16.55 6.97 -22.60
N ILE A 350 17.80 6.91 -23.07
CA ILE A 350 18.15 6.34 -24.39
C ILE A 350 17.72 4.87 -24.47
N GLY A 351 17.78 4.16 -23.34
CA GLY A 351 17.29 2.77 -23.26
C GLY A 351 15.81 2.62 -23.55
N PHE A 352 15.03 3.68 -23.35
CA PHE A 352 13.58 3.72 -23.56
C PHE A 352 13.17 4.58 -24.76
N TYR A 353 14.07 4.78 -25.73
CA TYR A 353 13.77 5.55 -26.93
C TYR A 353 12.68 4.90 -27.78
N PRO A 354 11.67 5.62 -28.33
CA PRO A 354 11.50 7.07 -28.23
C PRO A 354 10.87 7.56 -26.92
N ALA A 355 10.13 6.74 -26.18
CA ALA A 355 9.64 6.98 -24.83
C ALA A 355 8.94 5.73 -24.29
N ASN A 356 8.86 5.62 -22.97
CA ASN A 356 7.89 4.75 -22.31
C ASN A 356 6.53 5.47 -22.32
N MET A 357 5.48 4.84 -22.83
CA MET A 357 4.19 5.48 -23.08
C MET A 357 3.03 4.65 -22.53
N SER A 358 1.94 5.32 -22.16
CA SER A 358 0.64 4.75 -21.88
C SER A 358 -0.36 5.19 -22.94
N PRO A 359 -1.60 4.67 -22.94
CA PRO A 359 -2.66 5.16 -23.82
C PRO A 359 -2.86 6.67 -23.74
N ASP A 360 -2.87 7.23 -22.52
CA ASP A 360 -2.96 8.69 -22.31
C ASP A 360 -1.77 9.42 -22.93
N SER A 361 -0.56 8.87 -22.76
CA SER A 361 0.67 9.47 -23.33
C SER A 361 0.62 9.51 -24.85
N VAL A 362 0.12 8.43 -25.48
CA VAL A 362 -0.07 8.37 -26.93
C VAL A 362 -1.11 9.41 -27.34
N ALA A 363 -2.23 9.52 -26.63
CA ALA A 363 -3.25 10.53 -26.93
C ALA A 363 -2.69 11.97 -26.84
N TYR A 364 -1.84 12.26 -25.83
CA TYR A 364 -1.19 13.58 -25.69
C TYR A 364 -0.23 13.85 -26.86
N TRP A 365 0.57 12.85 -27.25
CA TRP A 365 1.53 13.00 -28.33
C TRP A 365 0.85 13.15 -29.69
N CYS A 366 -0.19 12.35 -30.00
CA CYS A 366 -0.99 12.51 -31.22
C CYS A 366 -1.65 13.89 -31.29
N GLY A 367 -2.22 14.39 -30.18
CA GLY A 367 -2.73 15.73 -30.09
C GLY A 367 -1.67 16.82 -30.32
N ALA A 368 -0.43 16.59 -29.86
CA ALA A 368 0.68 17.49 -30.15
C ALA A 368 1.05 17.52 -31.63
N LEU A 369 1.01 16.40 -32.35
CA LEU A 369 1.27 16.30 -33.78
C LEU A 369 0.08 16.66 -34.68
N LYS A 370 -1.05 17.09 -34.12
CA LYS A 370 -2.32 17.33 -34.83
C LYS A 370 -2.91 16.09 -35.49
N GLU A 371 -2.57 14.93 -35.06
CA GLU A 371 -3.13 13.69 -35.56
C GLU A 371 -4.48 13.38 -34.91
N ARG A 372 -5.39 12.78 -35.66
CA ARG A 372 -6.71 12.36 -35.17
C ARG A 372 -6.57 11.26 -34.15
N LYS A 373 -7.33 11.35 -33.08
CA LYS A 373 -7.46 10.26 -32.12
C LYS A 373 -8.19 9.06 -32.71
N LEU A 374 -7.96 7.90 -32.12
CA LEU A 374 -8.57 6.62 -32.49
C LEU A 374 -10.11 6.65 -32.54
N TYR A 375 -10.75 7.48 -31.71
CA TYR A 375 -12.19 7.49 -31.50
C TYR A 375 -12.87 8.80 -31.88
N ASP A 376 -12.12 9.86 -32.10
CA ASP A 376 -12.66 11.20 -32.24
C ASP A 376 -12.09 11.91 -33.46
N ASN A 377 -12.88 12.80 -34.05
CA ASN A 377 -12.47 13.54 -35.24
C ASN A 377 -11.50 14.70 -34.97
N THR A 378 -11.25 15.01 -33.68
CA THR A 378 -10.43 16.12 -33.22
C THR A 378 -9.15 15.66 -32.55
N PRO A 379 -8.04 16.40 -32.70
CA PRO A 379 -6.75 16.02 -32.13
C PRO A 379 -6.68 16.05 -30.61
N ILE A 380 -7.44 16.93 -29.97
CA ILE A 380 -7.37 17.21 -28.52
C ILE A 380 -8.76 17.06 -27.91
N ALA A 381 -8.91 16.30 -26.82
CA ALA A 381 -10.13 16.28 -26.02
C ALA A 381 -9.97 17.18 -24.79
N ASP A 382 -11.03 17.90 -24.39
CA ASP A 382 -11.04 18.82 -23.25
C ASP A 382 -10.88 18.11 -21.90
N ASN A 383 -11.02 16.77 -21.88
CA ASN A 383 -10.73 15.93 -20.70
C ASN A 383 -9.23 15.62 -20.51
N THR A 384 -8.36 16.11 -21.39
CA THR A 384 -6.90 15.97 -21.33
C THR A 384 -6.25 17.30 -20.87
N PRO A 385 -4.96 17.29 -20.45
CA PRO A 385 -4.26 18.53 -20.08
C PRO A 385 -3.84 19.33 -21.33
N ILE A 386 -4.75 20.13 -21.88
CA ILE A 386 -4.57 20.89 -23.13
C ILE A 386 -3.26 21.69 -23.13
N ALA A 387 -2.96 22.43 -22.06
CA ALA A 387 -1.72 23.22 -21.96
C ALA A 387 -0.47 22.34 -22.11
N LEU A 388 -0.47 21.12 -21.58
CA LEU A 388 0.63 20.18 -21.75
C LEU A 388 0.74 19.70 -23.19
N ILE A 389 -0.38 19.42 -23.84
CA ILE A 389 -0.40 18.99 -25.26
C ILE A 389 0.15 20.11 -26.15
N LEU A 390 -0.28 21.36 -25.93
CA LEU A 390 0.24 22.51 -26.65
C LEU A 390 1.74 22.74 -26.37
N PHE A 391 2.19 22.47 -25.15
CA PHE A 391 3.61 22.51 -24.82
C PHE A 391 4.39 21.38 -25.50
N MET A 392 3.88 20.16 -25.54
CA MET A 392 4.48 19.05 -26.30
C MET A 392 4.53 19.38 -27.81
N ARG A 393 3.50 20.05 -28.35
CA ARG A 393 3.49 20.56 -29.74
C ARG A 393 4.62 21.56 -29.97
N LEU A 394 4.87 22.46 -29.04
CA LEU A 394 6.00 23.37 -29.12
C LEU A 394 7.33 22.63 -29.18
N LEU A 395 7.48 21.57 -28.36
CA LEU A 395 8.68 20.73 -28.37
C LEU A 395 8.81 19.90 -29.65
N SER A 396 7.70 19.50 -30.29
CA SER A 396 7.74 18.72 -31.55
C SER A 396 8.32 19.51 -32.73
N TYR A 397 8.35 20.84 -32.69
CA TYR A 397 9.07 21.67 -33.67
C TYR A 397 10.60 21.53 -33.57
N ILE A 398 11.15 21.07 -32.43
CA ILE A 398 12.58 20.78 -32.30
C ILE A 398 12.88 19.43 -32.97
N ALA A 399 12.12 18.39 -32.61
CA ALA A 399 12.13 17.11 -33.29
C ALA A 399 10.78 16.39 -33.06
N GLN A 400 10.22 15.76 -34.09
CA GLN A 400 8.95 15.03 -34.08
C GLN A 400 9.09 13.65 -33.39
N THR A 401 9.58 13.66 -32.14
CA THR A 401 9.73 12.47 -31.32
C THR A 401 9.36 12.78 -29.88
N PRO A 402 8.61 11.89 -29.18
CA PRO A 402 8.31 12.09 -27.76
C PRO A 402 9.56 12.20 -26.88
N TYR A 403 10.71 11.78 -27.40
CA TYR A 403 11.98 11.90 -26.70
C TYR A 403 12.36 13.36 -26.36
N THR A 404 11.93 14.33 -27.15
CA THR A 404 12.12 15.77 -26.82
C THR A 404 11.46 16.15 -25.52
N TYR A 405 10.26 15.62 -25.25
CA TYR A 405 9.57 15.82 -23.99
C TYR A 405 10.24 15.08 -22.84
N ILE A 406 10.71 13.85 -23.05
CA ILE A 406 11.52 13.10 -22.08
C ILE A 406 12.76 13.88 -21.66
N GLN A 407 13.50 14.44 -22.63
CA GLN A 407 14.69 15.27 -22.34
C GLN A 407 14.32 16.52 -21.54
N PHE A 408 13.21 17.19 -21.88
CA PHE A 408 12.71 18.30 -21.08
C PHE A 408 12.41 17.88 -19.63
N GLN A 409 11.75 16.74 -19.39
CA GLN A 409 11.49 16.21 -18.05
C GLN A 409 12.81 15.94 -17.28
N CYS A 410 13.79 15.32 -17.92
CA CYS A 410 15.11 15.07 -17.32
C CYS A 410 15.82 16.37 -16.93
N ILE A 411 15.78 17.40 -17.79
CA ILE A 411 16.34 18.74 -17.51
C ILE A 411 15.60 19.38 -16.31
N ALA A 412 14.27 19.38 -16.34
CA ALA A 412 13.46 19.98 -15.29
C ALA A 412 13.70 19.31 -13.93
N PHE A 413 13.73 17.97 -13.90
CA PHE A 413 14.07 17.20 -12.72
C PHE A 413 15.44 17.55 -12.18
N ALA A 414 16.47 17.51 -13.02
CA ALA A 414 17.85 17.79 -12.63
C ALA A 414 18.02 19.24 -12.13
N LEU A 415 17.32 20.22 -12.74
CA LEU A 415 17.33 21.62 -12.31
C LEU A 415 16.73 21.82 -10.91
N VAL A 416 15.56 21.26 -10.67
CA VAL A 416 14.86 21.39 -9.37
C VAL A 416 15.63 20.64 -8.29
N MET A 417 16.03 19.41 -8.54
CA MET A 417 16.81 18.60 -7.58
C MET A 417 18.17 19.22 -7.27
N SER A 418 18.88 19.78 -8.28
CA SER A 418 20.12 20.50 -8.02
C SER A 418 19.91 21.73 -7.15
N GLY A 419 18.72 22.36 -7.23
CA GLY A 419 18.30 23.44 -6.33
C GLY A 419 18.11 22.98 -4.89
N VAL A 420 17.54 21.79 -4.67
CA VAL A 420 17.42 21.14 -3.35
C VAL A 420 18.81 20.85 -2.79
N PHE A 421 19.67 20.25 -3.57
CA PHE A 421 21.05 19.91 -3.17
C PHE A 421 21.93 21.14 -2.96
N ASP A 422 21.74 22.25 -3.70
CA ASP A 422 22.39 23.53 -3.43
C ASP A 422 22.01 24.07 -2.05
N MET A 423 20.71 23.96 -1.64
CA MET A 423 20.29 24.34 -0.30
C MET A 423 20.97 23.48 0.77
N MET A 424 21.01 22.15 0.58
CA MET A 424 21.68 21.24 1.51
C MET A 424 23.18 21.55 1.64
N TYR A 425 23.86 21.83 0.53
CA TYR A 425 25.25 22.22 0.52
C TYR A 425 25.48 23.55 1.30
N ARG A 426 24.61 24.53 1.07
CA ARG A 426 24.63 25.81 1.83
C ARG A 426 24.37 25.64 3.32
N PHE A 427 23.69 24.55 3.70
CA PHE A 427 23.46 24.19 5.10
C PHE A 427 24.56 23.29 5.70
N GLY A 428 25.68 23.13 5.00
CA GLY A 428 26.88 22.47 5.51
C GLY A 428 27.05 20.99 5.15
N ILE A 429 26.24 20.45 4.23
CA ILE A 429 26.47 19.09 3.72
C ILE A 429 27.75 19.06 2.87
N PRO A 430 28.69 18.11 3.10
CA PRO A 430 29.89 18.00 2.27
C PRO A 430 29.57 17.80 0.78
N ARG A 431 30.35 18.41 -0.10
CA ARG A 431 30.18 18.28 -1.56
C ARG A 431 30.16 16.84 -2.05
N ALA A 432 30.98 15.95 -1.46
CA ALA A 432 31.03 14.54 -1.84
C ALA A 432 29.69 13.83 -1.56
N VAL A 433 29.05 14.15 -0.41
CA VAL A 433 27.71 13.62 -0.06
C VAL A 433 26.66 14.17 -1.02
N VAL A 434 26.73 15.45 -1.39
CA VAL A 434 25.82 16.06 -2.38
C VAL A 434 25.94 15.35 -3.73
N TYR A 435 27.15 15.07 -4.21
CA TYR A 435 27.35 14.35 -5.46
C TYR A 435 26.86 12.90 -5.38
N LEU A 436 27.11 12.22 -4.27
CA LEU A 436 26.58 10.87 -4.04
C LEU A 436 25.05 10.87 -4.06
N LEU A 437 24.42 11.82 -3.37
CA LEU A 437 22.97 11.97 -3.39
C LEU A 437 22.42 12.28 -4.79
N SER A 438 23.17 13.06 -5.60
CA SER A 438 22.80 13.36 -6.99
C SER A 438 22.80 12.10 -7.86
N VAL A 439 23.85 11.27 -7.73
CA VAL A 439 23.95 9.98 -8.43
C VAL A 439 22.86 9.04 -7.96
N THR A 440 22.66 8.90 -6.64
CA THR A 440 21.62 8.05 -6.07
C THR A 440 20.23 8.49 -6.55
N ALA A 441 19.92 9.78 -6.54
CA ALA A 441 18.65 10.30 -7.02
C ALA A 441 18.39 9.96 -8.50
N ALA A 442 19.41 10.00 -9.34
CA ALA A 442 19.28 9.64 -10.75
C ALA A 442 19.13 8.12 -10.96
N LEU A 443 19.77 7.28 -10.12
CA LEU A 443 19.75 5.82 -10.22
C LEU A 443 18.56 5.16 -9.49
N LEU A 444 17.79 5.91 -8.70
CA LEU A 444 16.60 5.36 -8.09
C LEU A 444 15.57 4.95 -9.14
N PRO A 445 15.06 3.69 -9.13
CA PRO A 445 14.12 3.21 -10.15
C PRO A 445 12.87 4.08 -10.30
N CYS A 446 12.30 4.55 -9.20
CA CYS A 446 11.15 5.43 -9.24
C CYS A 446 11.42 6.75 -9.99
N ASN A 447 12.66 7.24 -10.00
CA ASN A 447 13.02 8.47 -10.68
C ASN A 447 13.30 8.23 -12.17
N TYR A 448 14.20 7.31 -12.52
CA TYR A 448 14.53 7.13 -13.94
C TYR A 448 13.37 6.52 -14.74
N MET A 449 12.56 5.64 -14.15
CA MET A 449 11.35 5.12 -14.80
C MET A 449 10.34 6.25 -15.04
N SER A 450 10.12 7.11 -14.03
CA SER A 450 9.24 8.28 -14.19
C SER A 450 9.78 9.25 -15.24
N MET A 451 11.08 9.51 -15.27
CA MET A 451 11.67 10.43 -16.26
C MET A 451 11.67 9.85 -17.67
N SER A 452 11.62 8.55 -17.84
CA SER A 452 11.49 7.88 -19.16
C SER A 452 10.03 7.81 -19.64
N TYR A 453 9.07 8.18 -18.81
CA TYR A 453 7.65 8.03 -19.07
C TYR A 453 7.05 9.34 -19.60
N CYS A 454 6.49 9.30 -20.81
CA CYS A 454 5.90 10.45 -21.48
C CYS A 454 4.50 10.74 -20.93
N SER A 455 4.40 11.39 -19.78
CA SER A 455 3.14 11.65 -19.11
C SER A 455 3.15 12.99 -18.37
N SER A 456 1.96 13.50 -18.04
CA SER A 456 1.77 14.68 -17.20
C SER A 456 2.24 14.47 -15.75
N ASN A 457 2.20 13.25 -15.25
CA ASN A 457 2.40 12.93 -13.83
C ASN A 457 3.84 13.16 -13.33
N PRO A 458 4.91 12.74 -14.05
CA PRO A 458 6.27 13.05 -13.64
C PRO A 458 6.55 14.55 -13.61
N LEU A 459 6.07 15.29 -14.62
CA LEU A 459 6.24 16.73 -14.66
C LEU A 459 5.47 17.41 -13.52
N PHE A 460 4.27 16.96 -13.22
CA PHE A 460 3.49 17.44 -12.06
C PHE A 460 4.26 17.26 -10.75
N ALA A 461 4.91 16.10 -10.55
CA ALA A 461 5.71 15.85 -9.35
C ALA A 461 6.91 16.82 -9.24
N ILE A 462 7.60 17.08 -10.36
CA ILE A 462 8.70 18.06 -10.41
C ILE A 462 8.20 19.45 -10.05
N LEU A 463 7.02 19.86 -10.54
CA LEU A 463 6.42 21.17 -10.29
C LEU A 463 5.97 21.32 -8.83
N VAL A 464 5.41 20.27 -8.21
CA VAL A 464 5.10 20.27 -6.77
C VAL A 464 6.37 20.45 -5.95
N LEU A 465 7.44 19.72 -6.30
CA LEU A 465 8.74 19.89 -5.66
C LEU A 465 9.33 21.27 -5.87
N TRP A 466 9.18 21.86 -7.06
CA TRP A 466 9.65 23.22 -7.33
C TRP A 466 8.92 24.27 -6.48
N ASN A 467 7.58 24.18 -6.38
CA ASN A 467 6.81 25.04 -5.46
C ASN A 467 7.32 24.91 -4.01
N MET A 468 7.54 23.69 -3.54
CA MET A 468 8.08 23.42 -2.21
C MET A 468 9.46 24.05 -2.03
N LEU A 469 10.36 23.92 -2.99
CA LEU A 469 11.70 24.53 -2.96
C LEU A 469 11.65 26.05 -2.88
N LEU A 470 10.76 26.68 -3.64
CA LEU A 470 10.57 28.15 -3.62
C LEU A 470 10.01 28.63 -2.28
N MET A 471 9.07 27.86 -1.67
CA MET A 471 8.57 28.16 -0.33
C MET A 471 9.66 27.98 0.73
N LEU A 472 10.48 26.94 0.66
CA LEU A 472 11.64 26.77 1.56
C LEU A 472 12.63 27.93 1.45
N ARG A 473 12.99 28.33 0.23
CA ARG A 473 13.87 29.50 0.00
C ARG A 473 13.31 30.76 0.63
N LEU A 474 12.01 31.01 0.47
CA LEU A 474 11.34 32.16 1.08
C LEU A 474 11.40 32.14 2.60
N LEU A 475 11.22 30.98 3.24
CA LEU A 475 11.23 30.86 4.71
C LEU A 475 12.64 30.95 5.32
N TYR A 476 13.66 30.43 4.62
CA TYR A 476 15.05 30.47 5.14
C TYR A 476 15.75 31.80 4.91
N ASP A 477 15.42 32.53 3.84
CA ASP A 477 16.01 33.82 3.52
C ASP A 477 14.94 34.78 2.95
N PRO A 478 14.02 35.25 3.82
CA PRO A 478 12.88 36.08 3.39
C PRO A 478 13.32 37.43 2.83
N GLU A 479 14.41 38.01 3.31
CA GLU A 479 14.91 39.32 2.84
C GLU A 479 15.34 39.26 1.36
N LYS A 480 16.08 38.23 1.02
CA LYS A 480 16.55 37.99 -0.34
C LYS A 480 15.41 37.64 -1.30
N TYR A 481 14.57 36.67 -0.94
CA TYR A 481 13.58 36.11 -1.87
C TYR A 481 12.30 36.94 -1.92
N ALA A 482 11.78 37.45 -0.81
CA ALA A 482 10.59 38.32 -0.84
C ALA A 482 10.84 39.68 -1.50
N GLY A 483 12.11 40.11 -1.65
CA GLY A 483 12.49 41.31 -2.40
C GLY A 483 12.72 41.08 -3.90
N SER A 484 12.86 39.82 -4.33
CA SER A 484 13.26 39.44 -5.68
C SER A 484 12.10 39.36 -6.64
N ALA A 485 12.14 40.14 -7.73
CA ALA A 485 11.21 40.00 -8.84
C ALA A 485 11.29 38.63 -9.51
N LEU A 486 12.50 38.06 -9.60
CA LEU A 486 12.72 36.75 -10.15
C LEU A 486 11.97 35.67 -9.35
N TRP A 487 12.00 35.73 -8.00
CA TRP A 487 11.23 34.80 -7.17
C TRP A 487 9.73 34.88 -7.41
N ILE A 488 9.19 36.13 -7.61
CA ILE A 488 7.77 36.32 -7.93
C ILE A 488 7.42 35.62 -9.24
N ILE A 489 8.24 35.82 -10.26
CA ILE A 489 8.06 35.19 -11.59
C ILE A 489 8.16 33.67 -11.49
N GLU A 490 9.23 33.16 -10.87
CA GLU A 490 9.42 31.72 -10.68
C GLU A 490 8.26 31.08 -9.93
N MET A 491 7.77 31.73 -8.86
CA MET A 491 6.66 31.22 -8.06
C MET A 491 5.33 31.26 -8.83
N ALA A 492 5.07 32.34 -9.59
CA ALA A 492 3.88 32.45 -10.42
C ALA A 492 3.85 31.38 -11.51
N ILE A 493 4.98 31.14 -12.19
CA ILE A 493 5.10 30.10 -13.21
C ILE A 493 4.93 28.71 -12.55
N ALA A 494 5.59 28.44 -11.44
CA ALA A 494 5.53 27.15 -10.76
C ALA A 494 4.11 26.82 -10.32
N MET A 495 3.37 27.79 -9.73
CA MET A 495 1.97 27.60 -9.33
C MET A 495 1.06 27.39 -10.54
N ALA A 496 1.16 28.26 -11.56
CA ALA A 496 0.34 28.14 -12.77
C ALA A 496 0.58 26.80 -13.49
N SER A 497 1.84 26.37 -13.60
CA SER A 497 2.21 25.12 -14.25
C SER A 497 1.64 23.90 -13.53
N VAL A 498 1.62 23.86 -12.19
CA VAL A 498 0.97 22.78 -11.42
C VAL A 498 -0.51 22.64 -11.79
N TYR A 499 -1.22 23.75 -11.95
CA TYR A 499 -2.61 23.74 -12.37
C TYR A 499 -2.79 23.27 -13.81
N LEU A 500 -1.95 23.75 -14.73
CA LEU A 500 -2.12 23.60 -16.17
C LEU A 500 -1.65 22.23 -16.70
N VAL A 501 -0.66 21.61 -16.05
CA VAL A 501 -0.05 20.35 -16.51
C VAL A 501 -0.94 19.14 -16.28
N ARG A 502 -1.87 19.22 -15.33
CA ARG A 502 -2.74 18.10 -14.98
C ARG A 502 -4.18 18.54 -14.79
N ARG A 503 -5.15 17.75 -15.30
CA ARG A 503 -6.58 18.03 -15.14
C ARG A 503 -6.98 18.31 -13.68
N ASN A 504 -6.47 17.50 -12.75
CA ASN A 504 -6.71 17.65 -11.31
C ASN A 504 -5.64 18.52 -10.61
N GLY A 505 -4.91 19.35 -11.36
CA GLY A 505 -3.85 20.21 -10.82
C GLY A 505 -4.31 21.21 -9.77
N PHE A 506 -5.61 21.55 -9.76
CA PHE A 506 -6.21 22.40 -8.72
C PHE A 506 -6.04 21.78 -7.31
N THR A 507 -5.95 20.45 -7.18
CA THR A 507 -5.76 19.76 -5.89
C THR A 507 -4.42 20.07 -5.23
N ALA A 508 -3.42 20.49 -6.01
CA ALA A 508 -2.14 20.99 -5.49
C ALA A 508 -2.08 22.54 -5.52
N PHE A 509 -2.63 23.17 -6.54
CA PHE A 509 -2.62 24.62 -6.70
C PHE A 509 -3.31 25.37 -5.54
N VAL A 510 -4.53 24.97 -5.19
CA VAL A 510 -5.30 25.58 -4.09
C VAL A 510 -4.58 25.45 -2.74
N PRO A 511 -4.08 24.26 -2.33
CA PRO A 511 -3.27 24.15 -1.13
C PRO A 511 -1.99 24.99 -1.12
N VAL A 512 -1.28 25.10 -2.25
CA VAL A 512 -0.07 25.96 -2.33
C VAL A 512 -0.45 27.43 -2.06
N ILE A 513 -1.50 27.94 -2.70
CA ILE A 513 -1.97 29.30 -2.46
C ILE A 513 -2.38 29.51 -1.01
N ALA A 514 -3.22 28.61 -0.47
CA ALA A 514 -3.69 28.71 0.90
C ALA A 514 -2.54 28.75 1.91
N CYS A 515 -1.55 27.86 1.75
CA CYS A 515 -0.37 27.82 2.61
C CYS A 515 0.50 29.07 2.48
N LEU A 516 0.72 29.56 1.26
CA LEU A 516 1.48 30.80 1.02
C LEU A 516 0.80 32.03 1.62
N LEU A 517 -0.51 32.18 1.42
CA LEU A 517 -1.27 33.31 1.98
C LEU A 517 -1.30 33.23 3.51
N TYR A 518 -1.48 32.03 4.08
CA TYR A 518 -1.41 31.84 5.52
C TYR A 518 -0.04 32.24 6.09
N LEU A 519 1.06 31.80 5.46
CA LEU A 519 2.41 32.18 5.85
C LEU A 519 2.63 33.69 5.73
N ALA A 520 2.17 34.30 4.64
CA ALA A 520 2.27 35.73 4.41
C ALA A 520 1.51 36.54 5.47
N PHE A 521 0.30 36.13 5.82
CA PHE A 521 -0.53 36.82 6.82
C PHE A 521 0.06 36.64 8.23
N LYS A 522 0.41 35.39 8.63
CA LYS A 522 0.92 35.10 9.97
C LYS A 522 2.29 35.71 10.24
N TYR A 523 3.14 35.78 9.23
CA TYR A 523 4.51 36.27 9.34
C TYR A 523 4.73 37.57 8.55
N ARG A 524 3.66 38.45 8.47
CA ARG A 524 3.65 39.69 7.71
C ARG A 524 4.78 40.66 8.03
N THR A 525 5.33 40.61 9.22
CA THR A 525 6.49 41.45 9.64
C THR A 525 7.79 41.04 8.97
N LYS A 526 7.92 39.78 8.57
CA LYS A 526 9.12 39.19 7.92
C LYS A 526 8.92 38.92 6.44
N LEU A 527 7.69 38.56 6.03
CA LEU A 527 7.32 38.27 4.67
C LEU A 527 6.55 39.47 4.07
N LYS A 528 7.04 40.00 2.97
CA LYS A 528 6.36 41.08 2.26
C LYS A 528 5.08 40.60 1.60
N ILE A 529 3.93 40.68 2.30
CA ILE A 529 2.65 40.15 1.88
C ILE A 529 2.26 40.54 0.46
N ASN A 530 2.48 41.85 0.09
CA ASN A 530 2.20 42.36 -1.24
C ASN A 530 2.92 41.57 -2.36
N ARG A 531 4.16 41.14 -2.12
CA ARG A 531 4.93 40.36 -3.09
C ARG A 531 4.39 38.95 -3.28
N ILE A 532 3.96 38.30 -2.18
CA ILE A 532 3.32 36.98 -2.23
C ILE A 532 1.96 37.09 -2.96
N VAL A 533 1.16 38.10 -2.63
CA VAL A 533 -0.10 38.37 -3.33
C VAL A 533 0.16 38.65 -4.82
N SER A 534 1.20 39.40 -5.18
CA SER A 534 1.58 39.60 -6.58
C SER A 534 1.91 38.32 -7.30
N ALA A 535 2.63 37.36 -6.64
CA ALA A 535 2.93 36.05 -7.23
C ALA A 535 1.66 35.22 -7.45
N VAL A 536 0.74 35.22 -6.48
CA VAL A 536 -0.56 34.53 -6.59
C VAL A 536 -1.40 35.16 -7.72
N PHE A 537 -1.50 36.50 -7.75
CA PHE A 537 -2.24 37.21 -8.80
C PHE A 537 -1.65 36.91 -10.19
N ALA A 538 -0.32 36.95 -10.33
CA ALA A 538 0.35 36.65 -11.58
C ALA A 538 0.12 35.21 -12.03
N SER A 539 0.07 34.26 -11.10
CA SER A 539 -0.24 32.87 -11.43
C SER A 539 -1.68 32.71 -11.93
N CYS A 540 -2.66 33.34 -11.27
CA CYS A 540 -4.06 33.34 -11.71
C CYS A 540 -4.22 34.02 -13.06
N ALA A 541 -3.54 35.15 -13.30
CA ALA A 541 -3.55 35.85 -14.58
C ALA A 541 -2.94 34.96 -15.70
N LEU A 542 -1.85 34.26 -15.42
CA LEU A 542 -1.24 33.31 -16.37
C LEU A 542 -2.17 32.16 -16.70
N ILE A 543 -2.84 31.59 -15.70
CA ILE A 543 -3.85 30.53 -15.91
C ILE A 543 -4.99 31.08 -16.78
N ALA A 544 -5.55 32.26 -16.44
CA ALA A 544 -6.63 32.88 -17.19
C ALA A 544 -6.24 33.20 -18.65
N LEU A 545 -5.00 33.63 -18.87
CA LEU A 545 -4.47 33.87 -20.20
C LEU A 545 -4.40 32.58 -21.03
N ILE A 546 -3.93 31.47 -20.40
CA ILE A 546 -3.78 30.20 -21.12
C ILE A 546 -5.13 29.54 -21.34
N THR A 547 -5.97 29.44 -20.30
CA THR A 547 -7.27 28.77 -20.38
C THR A 547 -8.37 29.58 -21.10
N GLY A 548 -8.20 30.90 -21.24
CA GLY A 548 -9.09 31.79 -21.99
C GLY A 548 -8.60 31.98 -23.43
N PRO A 549 -7.86 33.06 -23.72
CA PRO A 549 -7.51 33.40 -25.11
C PRO A 549 -6.74 32.32 -25.86
N ILE A 550 -5.79 31.66 -25.21
CA ILE A 550 -4.99 30.64 -25.88
C ILE A 550 -5.85 29.40 -26.22
N TYR A 551 -6.63 28.86 -25.27
CA TYR A 551 -7.49 27.71 -25.57
C TYR A 551 -8.51 28.03 -26.63
N LYS A 552 -9.09 29.26 -26.59
CA LYS A 552 -10.03 29.73 -27.61
C LYS A 552 -9.41 29.80 -29.01
N ALA A 553 -8.11 30.12 -29.12
CA ALA A 553 -7.40 30.11 -30.41
C ALA A 553 -7.22 28.71 -31.02
N PHE A 554 -7.42 27.65 -30.22
CA PHE A 554 -7.35 26.24 -30.62
C PHE A 554 -8.70 25.51 -30.49
N ASP A 555 -9.81 26.23 -30.33
CA ASP A 555 -11.15 25.68 -30.06
C ASP A 555 -11.58 24.69 -31.14
N ASP A 556 -11.29 24.98 -32.41
CA ASP A 556 -11.54 24.08 -33.55
C ASP A 556 -10.79 22.75 -33.49
N GLU A 557 -9.72 22.66 -32.69
CA GLU A 557 -8.94 21.46 -32.48
C GLU A 557 -9.32 20.72 -31.18
N ILE A 558 -10.21 21.29 -30.36
CA ILE A 558 -10.61 20.80 -29.06
C ILE A 558 -12.00 20.20 -29.12
N GLU A 559 -12.11 18.92 -28.82
CA GLU A 559 -13.40 18.26 -28.64
C GLU A 559 -13.92 18.45 -27.20
N HIS A 560 -15.15 18.95 -27.12
CA HIS A 560 -15.86 19.06 -25.84
C HIS A 560 -16.52 17.74 -25.47
N VAL A 561 -15.79 16.93 -24.69
CA VAL A 561 -16.25 15.62 -24.27
C VAL A 561 -17.28 15.74 -23.14
N LYS A 562 -18.35 14.91 -23.18
CA LYS A 562 -19.34 14.84 -22.09
C LYS A 562 -18.62 14.57 -20.75
N LYS A 563 -18.91 15.40 -19.76
CA LYS A 563 -18.29 15.27 -18.43
C LYS A 563 -18.79 14.01 -17.75
N LYS A 564 -17.89 13.11 -17.44
CA LYS A 564 -18.19 11.92 -16.63
C LYS A 564 -18.40 12.34 -15.16
N PRO A 565 -19.36 11.71 -14.44
CA PRO A 565 -19.46 11.86 -12.99
C PRO A 565 -18.20 11.32 -12.31
N LEU A 566 -18.02 11.66 -11.04
CA LEU A 566 -16.92 11.15 -10.26
C LEU A 566 -17.18 9.65 -9.96
N THR A 567 -16.65 8.76 -10.80
CA THR A 567 -16.91 7.29 -10.76
C THR A 567 -16.61 6.71 -9.39
N SER A 568 -15.59 7.25 -8.71
CA SER A 568 -15.23 6.85 -7.35
C SER A 568 -16.36 7.04 -6.31
N LEU A 569 -17.38 7.85 -6.58
CA LEU A 569 -18.57 8.00 -5.74
C LEU A 569 -19.64 6.95 -6.07
N LEU A 570 -19.57 6.32 -7.24
CA LEU A 570 -20.54 5.33 -7.72
C LEU A 570 -20.09 3.89 -7.50
N THR A 571 -18.78 3.63 -7.32
CA THR A 571 -18.25 2.29 -7.08
C THR A 571 -18.85 1.58 -5.85
N PRO A 572 -19.19 2.26 -4.72
CA PRO A 572 -19.85 1.59 -3.61
C PRO A 572 -21.22 0.97 -3.97
N LEU A 573 -21.94 1.54 -4.93
CA LEU A 573 -23.20 0.97 -5.43
C LEU A 573 -22.96 -0.40 -6.10
N ALA A 574 -21.98 -0.45 -6.98
CA ALA A 574 -21.57 -1.69 -7.62
C ALA A 574 -21.06 -2.71 -6.60
N SER A 575 -20.32 -2.23 -5.57
CA SER A 575 -19.87 -3.08 -4.47
C SER A 575 -21.02 -3.66 -3.67
N CYS A 576 -22.07 -2.88 -3.40
CA CYS A 576 -23.26 -3.39 -2.70
C CYS A 576 -23.95 -4.49 -3.50
N LEU A 577 -24.20 -4.28 -4.80
CA LEU A 577 -24.79 -5.30 -5.66
C LEU A 577 -23.91 -6.57 -5.76
N ALA A 578 -22.61 -6.40 -5.92
CA ALA A 578 -21.67 -7.52 -5.97
C ALA A 578 -21.58 -8.32 -4.66
N ASN A 579 -22.11 -7.79 -3.55
CA ASN A 579 -22.22 -8.43 -2.24
C ASN A 579 -23.68 -8.82 -1.88
N ASP A 580 -24.58 -8.85 -2.86
CA ASP A 580 -25.99 -9.20 -2.68
C ASP A 580 -26.71 -8.37 -1.59
N LEU A 581 -26.37 -7.07 -1.50
CA LEU A 581 -26.97 -6.15 -0.54
C LEU A 581 -28.16 -5.41 -1.15
N GLU A 582 -29.22 -5.26 -0.39
CA GLU A 582 -30.43 -4.56 -0.81
C GLU A 582 -30.20 -3.05 -0.90
N LEU A 583 -30.52 -2.47 -2.05
CA LEU A 583 -30.50 -1.02 -2.27
C LEU A 583 -31.92 -0.48 -2.44
N PRO A 584 -32.18 0.79 -2.07
CA PRO A 584 -33.47 1.42 -2.32
C PRO A 584 -33.86 1.40 -3.79
N GLU A 585 -35.15 1.23 -4.08
CA GLU A 585 -35.69 1.14 -5.45
C GLU A 585 -35.31 2.35 -6.31
N GLU A 586 -35.36 3.56 -5.76
CA GLU A 586 -34.93 4.80 -6.45
C GLU A 586 -33.46 4.75 -6.91
N ILE A 587 -32.57 4.07 -6.13
CA ILE A 587 -31.16 3.91 -6.47
C ILE A 587 -31.04 2.82 -7.55
N LEU A 588 -31.77 1.71 -7.43
CA LEU A 588 -31.77 0.64 -8.42
C LEU A 588 -32.27 1.12 -9.78
N GLU A 589 -33.35 1.90 -9.83
CA GLU A 589 -33.86 2.53 -11.06
C GLU A 589 -32.78 3.45 -11.69
N MET A 590 -32.18 4.33 -10.89
CA MET A 590 -31.08 5.19 -11.37
C MET A 590 -29.89 4.38 -11.91
N MET A 591 -29.59 3.23 -11.31
CA MET A 591 -28.51 2.35 -11.75
C MET A 591 -28.88 1.63 -13.07
N ASP A 592 -30.11 1.15 -13.19
CA ASP A 592 -30.61 0.47 -14.37
C ASP A 592 -30.74 1.40 -15.60
N ASP A 593 -31.06 2.67 -15.38
CA ASP A 593 -31.03 3.72 -16.40
C ASP A 593 -29.61 3.93 -16.99
N VAL A 594 -28.56 3.60 -16.23
CA VAL A 594 -27.16 3.77 -16.66
C VAL A 594 -26.61 2.51 -17.29
N TYR A 595 -26.87 1.37 -16.68
CA TYR A 595 -26.51 0.02 -17.09
C TYR A 595 -27.52 -0.98 -16.57
N PRO A 596 -27.78 -2.09 -17.27
CA PRO A 596 -28.41 -3.25 -16.66
C PRO A 596 -27.69 -3.63 -15.35
N LEU A 597 -28.45 -3.93 -14.29
CA LEU A 597 -27.89 -4.18 -12.95
C LEU A 597 -26.78 -5.24 -12.94
N GLU A 598 -26.87 -6.25 -13.80
CA GLU A 598 -25.82 -7.26 -13.99
C GLU A 598 -24.47 -6.66 -14.41
N LYS A 599 -24.48 -5.60 -15.24
CA LYS A 599 -23.24 -4.91 -15.65
C LYS A 599 -22.55 -4.15 -14.52
N TRP A 600 -23.29 -3.70 -13.53
CA TRP A 600 -22.66 -3.09 -12.34
C TRP A 600 -21.86 -4.13 -11.57
N CYS A 601 -22.37 -5.35 -11.41
CA CYS A 601 -21.67 -6.44 -10.75
C CYS A 601 -20.44 -6.90 -11.55
N THR A 602 -20.59 -7.14 -12.85
CA THR A 602 -19.51 -7.63 -13.72
C THR A 602 -18.44 -6.57 -14.02
N GLY A 603 -18.82 -5.29 -14.07
CA GLY A 603 -17.94 -4.14 -14.27
C GLY A 603 -17.26 -3.64 -12.98
N TYR A 604 -17.67 -4.13 -11.81
CA TYR A 604 -17.08 -3.73 -10.55
C TYR A 604 -15.65 -4.21 -10.40
N ASN A 605 -14.75 -3.27 -10.10
CA ASN A 605 -13.38 -3.58 -9.73
C ASN A 605 -12.99 -2.73 -8.52
N GLN A 606 -12.76 -3.37 -7.39
CA GLN A 606 -12.43 -2.72 -6.13
C GLN A 606 -11.18 -1.83 -6.19
N TYR A 607 -10.27 -2.07 -7.14
CA TYR A 607 -9.01 -1.33 -7.30
C TYR A 607 -9.02 -0.31 -8.44
N HIS A 608 -10.08 -0.31 -9.27
CA HIS A 608 -10.15 0.51 -10.46
C HIS A 608 -11.57 1.01 -10.73
N SER A 609 -11.90 2.20 -10.24
CA SER A 609 -13.24 2.77 -10.37
C SER A 609 -13.60 3.19 -11.80
N ASP A 610 -12.61 3.40 -12.67
CA ASP A 610 -12.87 3.82 -14.06
C ASP A 610 -13.36 2.67 -14.95
N THR A 611 -13.35 1.42 -14.50
CA THR A 611 -13.93 0.29 -15.24
C THR A 611 -15.41 0.53 -15.54
N LEU A 612 -16.15 1.07 -14.57
CA LEU A 612 -17.55 1.46 -14.76
C LEU A 612 -17.72 2.52 -15.85
N ALA A 613 -16.82 3.50 -15.93
CA ALA A 613 -16.88 4.58 -16.93
C ALA A 613 -16.51 4.12 -18.36
N HIS A 614 -15.83 2.98 -18.50
CA HIS A 614 -15.39 2.45 -19.78
C HIS A 614 -16.28 1.31 -20.31
N ALA A 615 -17.32 0.94 -19.56
CA ALA A 615 -18.24 -0.13 -19.92
C ALA A 615 -19.35 0.30 -20.90
N ASN A 616 -19.15 1.39 -21.70
CA ASN A 616 -20.12 1.99 -22.61
C ASN A 616 -21.46 2.30 -21.90
N PRO A 617 -21.47 3.32 -21.01
CA PRO A 617 -22.68 3.69 -20.29
C PRO A 617 -23.72 4.34 -21.19
N GLU A 618 -24.98 4.20 -20.82
CA GLU A 618 -26.08 4.92 -21.45
C GLU A 618 -25.91 6.47 -21.25
N PRO A 619 -26.56 7.30 -22.08
CA PRO A 619 -26.42 8.75 -21.99
C PRO A 619 -26.76 9.33 -20.61
N GLU A 620 -27.60 8.66 -19.84
CA GLU A 620 -28.04 8.99 -18.49
C GLU A 620 -26.88 9.09 -17.51
N PHE A 621 -25.83 8.27 -17.67
CA PHE A 621 -24.59 8.34 -16.90
C PHE A 621 -23.97 9.74 -16.88
N PHE A 622 -23.97 10.41 -18.05
CA PHE A 622 -23.38 11.75 -18.19
C PHE A 622 -24.28 12.86 -17.62
N LYS A 623 -25.54 12.54 -17.28
CA LYS A 623 -26.47 13.44 -16.61
C LYS A 623 -26.34 13.41 -15.08
N ILE A 624 -25.66 12.40 -14.51
CA ILE A 624 -25.47 12.30 -13.07
C ILE A 624 -24.56 13.47 -12.62
N THR A 625 -25.13 14.41 -11.89
CA THR A 625 -24.38 15.51 -11.31
C THR A 625 -23.55 15.03 -10.11
N THR A 626 -22.46 15.73 -9.82
CA THR A 626 -21.66 15.45 -8.61
C THR A 626 -22.48 15.54 -7.33
N SER A 627 -23.48 16.44 -7.28
CA SER A 627 -24.40 16.56 -6.13
C SER A 627 -25.28 15.32 -5.97
N LYS A 628 -25.85 14.79 -7.06
CA LYS A 628 -26.65 13.53 -7.00
C LYS A 628 -25.76 12.35 -6.61
N ALA A 629 -24.55 12.22 -7.20
CA ALA A 629 -23.61 11.17 -6.86
C ALA A 629 -23.22 11.22 -5.37
N LEU A 630 -22.96 12.41 -4.81
CA LEU A 630 -22.69 12.59 -3.37
C LEU A 630 -23.90 12.23 -2.51
N SER A 631 -25.10 12.63 -2.90
CA SER A 631 -26.33 12.28 -2.16
C SER A 631 -26.50 10.77 -2.05
N VAL A 632 -26.39 10.08 -3.18
CA VAL A 632 -26.49 8.61 -3.24
C VAL A 632 -25.35 7.94 -2.46
N TYR A 633 -24.12 8.44 -2.60
CA TYR A 633 -22.98 7.95 -1.83
C TYR A 633 -23.23 8.00 -0.31
N PHE A 634 -23.76 9.12 0.20
CA PHE A 634 -24.06 9.25 1.63
C PHE A 634 -25.27 8.41 2.07
N GLN A 635 -26.25 8.19 1.22
CA GLN A 635 -27.34 7.26 1.51
C GLN A 635 -26.81 5.83 1.70
N VAL A 636 -25.99 5.36 0.74
CA VAL A 636 -25.37 4.03 0.83
C VAL A 636 -24.38 3.93 2.00
N PHE A 637 -23.64 5.00 2.27
CA PHE A 637 -22.76 5.05 3.44
C PHE A 637 -23.51 4.86 4.76
N ASN A 638 -24.69 5.47 4.90
CA ASN A 638 -25.50 5.33 6.11
C ASN A 638 -26.07 3.91 6.27
N MET A 639 -26.34 3.21 5.16
CA MET A 639 -26.85 1.84 5.18
C MET A 639 -25.73 0.81 5.38
N TYR A 640 -24.61 0.96 4.67
CA TYR A 640 -23.52 -0.02 4.60
C TYR A 640 -22.14 0.64 4.74
N PRO A 641 -21.83 1.24 5.92
CA PRO A 641 -20.59 1.99 6.11
C PRO A 641 -19.34 1.11 5.94
N ASP A 642 -19.40 -0.15 6.32
CA ASP A 642 -18.31 -1.12 6.19
C ASP A 642 -17.96 -1.43 4.73
N VAL A 643 -18.94 -1.48 3.85
CA VAL A 643 -18.76 -1.69 2.41
C VAL A 643 -18.18 -0.44 1.75
N VAL A 644 -18.76 0.73 2.04
CA VAL A 644 -18.32 2.00 1.45
C VAL A 644 -16.90 2.38 1.90
N ILE A 645 -16.59 2.20 3.19
CA ILE A 645 -15.24 2.44 3.72
C ILE A 645 -14.24 1.49 3.05
N LYS A 646 -14.60 0.20 2.95
CA LYS A 646 -13.74 -0.78 2.29
C LYS A 646 -13.48 -0.42 0.83
N ASP A 647 -14.52 -0.11 0.06
CA ASP A 647 -14.40 0.27 -1.36
C ASP A 647 -13.45 1.47 -1.54
N ARG A 648 -13.55 2.48 -0.67
CA ARG A 648 -12.64 3.64 -0.71
C ARG A 648 -11.21 3.30 -0.31
N LEU A 649 -11.02 2.45 0.69
CA LEU A 649 -9.69 2.01 1.10
C LEU A 649 -9.05 1.10 0.04
N ASP A 650 -9.81 0.21 -0.58
CA ASP A 650 -9.33 -0.64 -1.67
C ASP A 650 -8.99 0.22 -2.90
N GLY A 651 -9.88 1.13 -3.30
CA GLY A 651 -9.65 2.04 -4.42
C GLY A 651 -8.48 3.01 -4.23
N ALA A 652 -8.04 3.23 -2.99
CA ALA A 652 -6.89 4.06 -2.63
C ALA A 652 -5.74 3.27 -1.98
N GLU A 653 -5.74 1.94 -2.03
CA GLU A 653 -4.77 1.08 -1.34
C GLU A 653 -3.33 1.53 -1.56
N SER A 654 -2.99 1.87 -2.76
CA SER A 654 -1.64 2.30 -3.13
C SER A 654 -1.15 3.58 -2.44
N LEU A 655 -2.07 4.41 -1.93
CA LEU A 655 -1.73 5.64 -1.21
C LEU A 655 -1.44 5.40 0.26
N TRP A 656 -2.24 4.59 0.94
CA TRP A 656 -2.15 4.42 2.38
C TRP A 656 -1.42 3.15 2.81
N ASN A 657 -1.47 2.06 2.03
CA ASN A 657 -0.87 0.78 2.38
C ASN A 657 0.64 0.80 2.13
N VAL A 658 1.42 0.32 3.11
CA VAL A 658 2.89 0.23 3.02
C VAL A 658 3.31 -1.01 2.24
N PHE A 659 2.60 -2.13 2.39
CA PHE A 659 2.91 -3.38 1.71
C PHE A 659 1.74 -3.79 0.82
N SER A 660 2.01 -3.88 -0.48
CA SER A 660 0.99 -4.25 -1.46
C SER A 660 0.41 -5.64 -1.24
N SER A 661 -0.90 -5.79 -1.39
CA SER A 661 -1.53 -7.10 -1.54
C SER A 661 -1.04 -7.79 -2.82
N LYS A 662 -1.17 -9.13 -2.90
CA LYS A 662 -0.81 -9.88 -4.12
C LYS A 662 -1.60 -9.40 -5.35
N ALA A 663 -2.89 -9.10 -5.17
CA ALA A 663 -3.76 -8.59 -6.21
C ALA A 663 -3.30 -7.23 -6.75
N MET A 664 -2.88 -6.33 -5.84
CA MET A 664 -2.38 -5.01 -6.21
C MET A 664 -1.03 -5.05 -6.92
N ARG A 665 -0.13 -5.96 -6.57
CA ARG A 665 1.14 -6.13 -7.29
C ARG A 665 0.90 -6.45 -8.76
N ALA A 666 0.03 -7.41 -9.05
CA ALA A 666 -0.32 -7.77 -10.42
C ALA A 666 -0.91 -6.61 -11.23
N TYR A 667 -1.60 -5.68 -10.55
CA TYR A 667 -2.28 -4.55 -11.19
C TYR A 667 -1.38 -3.33 -11.45
N ASN A 668 -0.46 -3.01 -10.52
CA ASN A 668 0.36 -1.78 -10.56
C ASN A 668 1.69 -1.91 -11.28
N GLU A 669 2.34 -3.07 -11.21
CA GLU A 669 3.73 -3.21 -11.64
C GLU A 669 3.88 -3.28 -13.14
N ARG A 670 2.89 -3.83 -13.86
CA ARG A 670 2.96 -4.00 -15.30
C ARG A 670 2.76 -2.71 -16.10
N TYR A 671 2.00 -1.76 -15.58
CA TYR A 671 1.72 -0.50 -16.30
C TYR A 671 2.93 0.44 -16.36
N TYR A 672 3.81 0.38 -15.36
CA TYR A 672 5.03 1.18 -15.33
C TYR A 672 6.08 0.72 -16.33
N LEU A 673 6.02 -0.51 -16.73
CA LEU A 673 7.02 -1.15 -17.60
C LEU A 673 6.67 -1.08 -19.07
N GLY A 674 5.66 -0.30 -19.46
CA GLY A 674 5.29 -0.08 -20.86
C GLY A 674 4.64 -1.27 -21.56
N VAL A 675 4.19 -2.27 -20.81
CA VAL A 675 3.49 -3.42 -21.39
C VAL A 675 2.00 -3.11 -21.46
N LEU A 676 1.55 -2.63 -22.59
CA LEU A 676 0.16 -2.72 -23.02
C LEU A 676 -0.11 -4.14 -23.53
N ALA A 677 -0.03 -5.12 -22.68
CA ALA A 677 -0.55 -6.45 -22.97
C ALA A 677 -2.03 -6.49 -22.56
N THR A 678 -2.89 -5.80 -23.30
CA THR A 678 -4.30 -6.12 -23.33
C THR A 678 -4.65 -6.47 -24.76
N SER A 679 -5.13 -7.68 -24.94
CA SER A 679 -5.60 -8.27 -26.18
C SER A 679 -6.70 -7.48 -26.91
N ASP A 680 -7.21 -6.40 -26.30
CA ASP A 680 -8.35 -5.65 -26.80
C ASP A 680 -7.98 -4.33 -27.48
N TYR A 681 -6.70 -3.94 -27.47
CA TYR A 681 -6.21 -2.77 -28.19
C TYR A 681 -5.46 -3.22 -29.44
N GLU A 682 -6.13 -3.29 -30.58
CA GLU A 682 -5.42 -3.30 -31.86
C GLU A 682 -4.63 -1.98 -31.99
N PRO A 683 -3.29 -2.05 -32.07
CA PRO A 683 -2.48 -0.85 -32.25
C PRO A 683 -2.72 -0.30 -33.67
N LYS A 684 -3.60 0.69 -33.81
CA LYS A 684 -3.66 1.45 -35.04
C LYS A 684 -2.37 2.25 -35.15
N LYS A 685 -1.78 2.19 -36.34
CA LYS A 685 -0.57 2.88 -36.75
C LYS A 685 -0.66 4.37 -36.44
N TYR A 686 0.15 4.84 -35.50
CA TYR A 686 0.41 6.27 -35.30
C TYR A 686 1.71 6.63 -36.03
N GLN A 687 1.71 7.69 -36.79
CA GLN A 687 2.90 8.08 -37.55
C GLN A 687 4.08 8.28 -36.60
N GLY A 688 5.11 7.45 -36.76
CA GLY A 688 6.35 7.55 -35.97
C GLY A 688 6.36 6.94 -34.57
N VAL A 689 5.25 6.38 -34.06
CA VAL A 689 5.21 5.72 -32.75
C VAL A 689 4.32 4.47 -32.83
N GLU A 690 4.91 3.32 -33.15
CA GLU A 690 4.24 2.02 -33.16
C GLU A 690 4.77 1.17 -32.00
N PRO A 691 3.89 0.45 -31.27
CA PRO A 691 4.36 -0.57 -30.33
C PRO A 691 5.05 -1.69 -31.13
N ASN A 692 6.11 -2.27 -30.58
CA ASN A 692 6.73 -3.44 -31.18
C ASN A 692 5.84 -4.69 -31.03
N GLU A 693 6.23 -5.81 -31.62
CA GLU A 693 5.52 -7.09 -31.57
C GLU A 693 5.21 -7.60 -30.15
N LYS A 694 5.95 -7.11 -29.13
CA LYS A 694 5.74 -7.42 -27.71
C LYS A 694 4.89 -6.38 -26.97
N GLY A 695 4.33 -5.39 -27.68
CA GLY A 695 3.51 -4.33 -27.09
C GLY A 695 4.28 -3.20 -26.39
N TYR A 696 5.60 -3.10 -26.57
CA TYR A 696 6.38 -2.00 -26.03
C TYR A 696 6.42 -0.82 -27.00
N TRP A 697 6.29 0.40 -26.47
CA TRP A 697 6.42 1.65 -27.22
C TRP A 697 7.89 2.08 -27.46
N TYR A 698 8.84 1.34 -26.92
CA TYR A 698 10.27 1.53 -27.11
C TYR A 698 10.90 0.22 -27.58
N VAL A 699 12.04 0.34 -28.24
CA VAL A 699 12.81 -0.83 -28.68
C VAL A 699 13.67 -1.31 -27.51
N PRO A 700 13.39 -2.48 -26.90
CA PRO A 700 14.22 -3.00 -25.83
C PRO A 700 15.67 -3.17 -26.23
N ASN A 701 16.57 -2.68 -25.40
CA ASN A 701 18.02 -2.79 -25.56
C ASN A 701 18.69 -3.13 -24.22
N ALA A 702 20.00 -3.28 -24.19
CA ALA A 702 20.72 -3.66 -22.98
C ALA A 702 20.48 -2.69 -21.80
N ILE A 703 20.33 -1.39 -22.07
CA ILE A 703 20.10 -0.38 -21.02
C ILE A 703 18.69 -0.53 -20.43
N SER A 704 17.67 -0.57 -21.27
CA SER A 704 16.28 -0.74 -20.79
C SER A 704 16.09 -2.07 -20.08
N THR A 705 16.66 -3.16 -20.61
CA THR A 705 16.59 -4.49 -19.99
C THR A 705 17.24 -4.49 -18.61
N ALA A 706 18.43 -3.89 -18.46
CA ALA A 706 19.10 -3.78 -17.16
C ALA A 706 18.33 -2.87 -16.19
N ALA A 707 17.80 -1.74 -16.65
CA ALA A 707 17.02 -0.82 -15.85
C ALA A 707 15.72 -1.45 -15.34
N VAL A 708 15.00 -2.19 -16.18
CA VAL A 708 13.79 -2.94 -15.83
C VAL A 708 14.13 -4.06 -14.85
N ALA A 709 15.15 -4.89 -15.14
CA ALA A 709 15.55 -5.97 -14.25
C ALA A 709 15.95 -5.47 -12.86
N PHE A 710 16.64 -4.33 -12.77
CA PHE A 710 16.98 -3.71 -11.48
C PHE A 710 15.73 -3.19 -10.74
N SER A 711 14.78 -2.59 -11.46
CA SER A 711 13.50 -2.16 -10.91
C SER A 711 12.70 -3.35 -10.34
N ASP A 712 12.64 -4.46 -11.10
CA ASP A 712 11.93 -5.68 -10.69
C ASP A 712 12.60 -6.35 -9.49
N TRP A 713 13.93 -6.36 -9.47
CA TRP A 713 14.68 -6.86 -8.31
C TRP A 713 14.37 -6.06 -7.05
N ILE A 714 14.34 -4.72 -7.12
CA ILE A 714 13.94 -3.88 -5.98
C ILE A 714 12.49 -4.17 -5.56
N ALA A 715 11.57 -4.30 -6.51
CA ALA A 715 10.17 -4.58 -6.24
C ALA A 715 9.94 -6.00 -5.68
N SER A 716 10.85 -6.94 -5.95
CA SER A 716 10.78 -8.30 -5.40
C SER A 716 11.07 -8.36 -3.89
N ILE A 717 11.76 -7.37 -3.34
CA ILE A 717 12.13 -7.29 -1.91
C ILE A 717 11.12 -6.38 -1.19
N PRO A 718 10.22 -6.90 -0.32
CA PRO A 718 9.11 -6.14 0.25
C PRO A 718 9.51 -4.81 0.91
N LEU A 719 10.66 -4.78 1.61
CA LEU A 719 11.15 -3.55 2.24
C LEU A 719 11.61 -2.52 1.21
N LEU A 720 12.32 -2.93 0.17
CA LEU A 720 12.77 -2.02 -0.89
C LEU A 720 11.58 -1.56 -1.75
N ASP A 721 10.62 -2.45 -2.03
CA ASP A 721 9.35 -2.09 -2.67
C ASP A 721 8.64 -1.00 -1.87
N ALA A 722 8.49 -1.19 -0.54
CA ALA A 722 7.87 -0.21 0.34
C ALA A 722 8.60 1.15 0.32
N LEU A 723 9.94 1.14 0.33
CA LEU A 723 10.76 2.36 0.35
C LEU A 723 10.81 3.09 -1.00
N VAL A 724 10.69 2.39 -2.12
CA VAL A 724 10.87 2.98 -3.46
C VAL A 724 9.53 3.24 -4.14
N TRP A 725 8.57 2.31 -3.99
CA TRP A 725 7.36 2.31 -4.80
C TRP A 725 6.06 2.58 -4.02
N ARG A 726 6.07 2.64 -2.66
CA ARG A 726 4.85 2.77 -1.86
C ARG A 726 4.71 4.14 -1.19
N SER A 727 3.54 4.75 -1.34
CA SER A 727 3.29 6.08 -0.77
C SER A 727 2.99 6.04 0.72
N GLY A 728 2.45 4.94 1.23
CA GLY A 728 2.07 4.81 2.64
C GLY A 728 3.21 5.11 3.60
N ILE A 729 4.43 4.65 3.30
CA ILE A 729 5.60 4.95 4.14
C ILE A 729 5.93 6.46 4.18
N TYR A 730 5.76 7.16 3.06
CA TYR A 730 6.04 8.60 2.98
C TYR A 730 4.99 9.42 3.73
N ILE A 731 3.73 8.96 3.79
CA ILE A 731 2.70 9.60 4.64
C ILE A 731 3.09 9.45 6.11
N ILE A 732 3.45 8.25 6.55
CA ILE A 732 3.89 7.99 7.93
C ILE A 732 5.10 8.88 8.28
N LEU A 733 6.12 8.92 7.42
CA LEU A 733 7.30 9.75 7.61
C LEU A 733 6.96 11.25 7.65
N ALA A 734 6.07 11.73 6.77
CA ALA A 734 5.65 13.13 6.76
C ALA A 734 4.94 13.50 8.06
N LEU A 735 3.99 12.66 8.51
CA LEU A 735 3.24 12.89 9.75
C LEU A 735 4.15 12.84 10.98
N LEU A 736 5.04 11.84 11.06
CA LEU A 736 6.02 11.74 12.15
C LEU A 736 6.93 12.97 12.20
N TYR A 737 7.41 13.41 11.03
CA TYR A 737 8.26 14.58 10.93
C TYR A 737 7.52 15.88 11.24
N MET A 738 6.23 15.99 10.88
CA MET A 738 5.38 17.12 11.26
C MET A 738 5.20 17.19 12.79
N ILE A 739 4.98 16.06 13.46
CA ILE A 739 4.92 15.98 14.93
C ILE A 739 6.25 16.48 15.53
N ASP A 740 7.39 16.03 15.00
CA ASP A 740 8.71 16.50 15.42
C ASP A 740 8.89 18.02 15.22
N MET A 741 8.46 18.56 14.09
CA MET A 741 8.51 20.01 13.82
C MET A 741 7.66 20.83 14.80
N VAL A 742 6.46 20.35 15.13
CA VAL A 742 5.58 21.04 16.10
C VAL A 742 6.22 21.02 17.49
N SER A 743 6.78 19.87 17.90
CA SER A 743 7.44 19.72 19.20
C SER A 743 8.62 20.68 19.38
N ARG A 744 9.30 21.01 18.27
CA ARG A 744 10.44 21.94 18.21
C ARG A 744 10.07 23.39 17.93
N ARG A 745 8.79 23.74 17.96
CA ARG A 745 8.29 25.08 17.65
C ARG A 745 8.61 25.57 16.22
N GLN A 746 8.81 24.63 15.29
CA GLN A 746 9.10 24.90 13.88
C GLN A 746 7.87 24.69 12.97
N ALA A 747 6.67 24.83 13.53
CA ALA A 747 5.39 24.59 12.86
C ALA A 747 5.20 25.36 11.53
N ARG A 748 5.93 26.48 11.32
CA ARG A 748 5.88 27.22 10.05
C ARG A 748 6.43 26.42 8.86
N LEU A 749 7.35 25.48 9.08
CA LEU A 749 7.85 24.57 8.04
C LEU A 749 6.81 23.56 7.58
N ILE A 750 5.86 23.22 8.43
CA ILE A 750 4.77 22.29 8.10
C ILE A 750 3.96 22.81 6.91
N TRP A 751 3.74 24.10 6.83
CA TRP A 751 2.99 24.72 5.74
C TRP A 751 3.65 24.59 4.37
N VAL A 752 4.92 24.23 4.34
CA VAL A 752 5.64 23.94 3.09
C VAL A 752 5.31 22.56 2.56
N ILE A 753 5.13 21.56 3.43
CA ILE A 753 4.79 20.18 3.04
C ILE A 753 3.27 19.96 2.97
N MET A 754 2.47 20.80 3.62
CA MET A 754 1.00 20.67 3.62
C MET A 754 0.37 20.58 2.22
N PRO A 755 0.80 21.32 1.19
CA PRO A 755 0.27 21.13 -0.17
C PRO A 755 0.41 19.68 -0.66
N THR A 756 1.55 19.04 -0.39
CA THR A 756 1.77 17.63 -0.75
C THR A 756 0.80 16.71 0.01
N VAL A 757 0.65 16.92 1.32
CA VAL A 757 -0.24 16.10 2.17
C VAL A 757 -1.71 16.29 1.77
N LEU A 758 -2.15 17.52 1.54
CA LEU A 758 -3.53 17.82 1.12
C LEU A 758 -3.84 17.29 -0.28
N THR A 759 -2.87 17.36 -1.20
CA THR A 759 -3.00 16.74 -2.53
C THR A 759 -3.15 15.22 -2.42
N ALA A 760 -2.39 14.57 -1.54
CA ALA A 760 -2.52 13.15 -1.28
C ALA A 760 -3.88 12.78 -0.68
N ALA A 761 -4.37 13.57 0.28
CA ALA A 761 -5.70 13.40 0.86
C ALA A 761 -6.82 13.55 -0.21
N GLY A 762 -6.68 14.53 -1.10
CA GLY A 762 -7.60 14.71 -2.24
C GLY A 762 -7.60 13.50 -3.18
N LEU A 763 -6.43 12.91 -3.43
CA LEU A 763 -6.32 11.69 -4.24
C LEU A 763 -6.96 10.47 -3.57
N MET A 764 -6.92 10.34 -2.25
CA MET A 764 -7.62 9.25 -1.54
C MET A 764 -9.13 9.24 -1.83
N LEU A 765 -9.72 10.41 -2.05
CA LEU A 765 -11.14 10.54 -2.35
C LEU A 765 -11.48 10.38 -3.84
N SER A 766 -10.54 10.72 -4.73
CA SER A 766 -10.82 10.87 -6.17
C SER A 766 -10.01 9.92 -7.06
N LEU A 767 -9.18 9.03 -6.48
CA LEU A 767 -8.34 8.14 -7.28
C LEU A 767 -9.20 7.12 -8.01
N GLY A 768 -9.18 7.18 -9.35
CA GLY A 768 -9.88 6.23 -10.20
C GLY A 768 -9.02 5.01 -10.55
N TRP A 769 -7.71 5.18 -10.55
CA TRP A 769 -6.76 4.13 -10.91
C TRP A 769 -5.48 4.24 -10.07
N GLN A 770 -4.95 3.12 -9.62
CA GLN A 770 -3.87 3.07 -8.64
C GLN A 770 -2.46 3.02 -9.27
N ILE A 771 -2.21 3.79 -10.32
CA ILE A 771 -0.89 3.86 -10.96
C ILE A 771 0.09 4.64 -10.08
N TYR A 772 1.33 4.16 -9.97
CA TYR A 772 2.40 4.84 -9.21
C TYR A 772 2.62 6.29 -9.65
N ALA A 773 2.49 6.58 -10.94
CA ALA A 773 2.66 7.91 -11.50
C ALA A 773 1.82 8.99 -10.79
N TYR A 774 0.60 8.65 -10.35
CA TYR A 774 -0.28 9.60 -9.65
C TYR A 774 0.25 10.01 -8.27
N ARG A 775 1.08 9.21 -7.65
CA ARG A 775 1.58 9.38 -6.27
C ARG A 775 3.10 9.63 -6.18
N TYR A 776 3.81 9.62 -7.30
CA TYR A 776 5.26 9.86 -7.37
C TYR A 776 5.67 11.17 -6.68
N PHE A 777 4.87 12.23 -6.78
CA PHE A 777 5.15 13.52 -6.15
C PHE A 777 5.31 13.43 -4.62
N MET A 778 4.63 12.46 -3.97
CA MET A 778 4.70 12.30 -2.50
C MET A 778 6.09 11.88 -2.04
N GLY A 779 6.62 10.81 -2.64
CA GLY A 779 7.93 10.29 -2.26
C GLY A 779 9.03 11.33 -2.41
N ILE A 780 9.11 11.94 -3.58
CA ILE A 780 10.16 12.93 -3.88
C ILE A 780 10.03 14.19 -3.00
N SER A 781 8.82 14.71 -2.80
CA SER A 781 8.61 15.94 -2.02
C SER A 781 8.87 15.71 -0.53
N VAL A 782 8.35 14.61 0.05
CA VAL A 782 8.54 14.30 1.48
C VAL A 782 10.01 14.07 1.80
N VAL A 783 10.70 13.26 0.99
CA VAL A 783 12.14 12.99 1.21
C VAL A 783 12.97 14.26 1.10
N CYS A 784 12.77 15.06 0.05
CA CYS A 784 13.50 16.31 -0.14
C CYS A 784 13.20 17.32 0.98
N PHE A 785 11.96 17.42 1.42
CA PHE A 785 11.57 18.29 2.52
C PHE A 785 12.31 17.92 3.82
N ILE A 786 12.25 16.64 4.21
CA ILE A 786 12.93 16.14 5.41
C ILE A 786 14.44 16.36 5.31
N MET A 787 15.06 16.02 4.18
CA MET A 787 16.50 16.17 3.97
C MET A 787 16.95 17.62 4.14
N VAL A 788 16.26 18.58 3.51
CA VAL A 788 16.62 20.02 3.61
C VAL A 788 16.44 20.57 5.02
N THR A 789 15.30 20.26 5.65
CA THR A 789 14.93 20.84 6.94
C THR A 789 15.65 20.19 8.13
N LEU A 790 16.15 18.96 7.99
CA LEU A 790 17.08 18.34 8.93
C LEU A 790 18.46 19.01 8.92
N CYS A 791 18.90 19.52 7.75
CA CYS A 791 20.22 20.14 7.65
C CYS A 791 20.33 21.45 8.44
N LYS A 792 19.27 22.26 8.45
CA LYS A 792 19.25 23.54 9.16
C LYS A 792 17.87 23.80 9.75
N PRO A 793 17.71 23.79 11.08
CA PRO A 793 16.48 24.23 11.71
C PRO A 793 16.27 25.74 11.46
N LEU A 794 15.02 26.17 11.35
CA LEU A 794 14.71 27.60 11.29
C LEU A 794 14.94 28.25 12.66
N GLU A 795 15.70 29.37 12.68
CA GLU A 795 15.94 30.13 13.89
C GLU A 795 14.63 30.61 14.51
N THR A 796 14.41 30.30 15.79
CA THR A 796 13.26 30.82 16.52
C THR A 796 13.51 32.30 16.89
N ALA A 797 12.46 33.12 16.85
CA ALA A 797 12.56 34.56 17.14
C ALA A 797 13.13 34.88 18.53
N LYS A 798 13.22 33.92 19.48
CA LYS A 798 13.82 34.10 20.80
C LYS A 798 15.35 34.06 20.80
N ALA A 799 15.99 33.34 19.88
CA ALA A 799 17.44 33.26 19.83
C ALA A 799 18.12 34.58 19.38
N ARG A 800 17.38 35.47 18.69
CA ARG A 800 17.89 36.79 18.26
C ARG A 800 17.71 37.91 19.29
N ILE A 801 17.06 37.67 20.42
CA ILE A 801 16.85 38.67 21.47
C ILE A 801 17.94 38.51 22.55
N GLU A 802 18.65 37.39 22.58
CA GLU A 802 19.72 37.07 23.52
C GLU A 802 21.14 37.29 22.95
N GLU A 803 21.28 37.61 21.63
CA GLU A 803 22.46 38.17 20.97
C GLU A 803 22.28 39.71 20.77
#